data_3afb90692c1d6bc00cfb9ce4eb2834b8
#
_entry.id   3afb90692c1d6bc00cfb9ce4eb2834b8
#
_cell.length_a   1.000
_cell.length_b   1.000
_cell.length_c   1.000
_cell.angle_alpha   90.00
_cell.angle_beta   90.00
_cell.angle_gamma   90.00
#
_symmetry.space_group_name_H-M   'P 1'
#
loop_
_entity.id
_entity.type
_entity.pdbx_description
1 polymer ?
#
loop_
_entity_poly.entity_id
_entity_poly.type
_entity_poly.pdbx_seq_one_letter_code
_entity_poly.pdbx_strand_id
1 'polypeptide(L)'
;MELQFEKDLPHQKAAVENILQVTETLLAENSLNYCANRVLYPNDAKIKTVIDRLQKSFSAGQKGFVSANEKFGVAENPCLYIDVKMETGTGKTYVYTETIYELHKQLGLSKFILIVPGKAIKAGAANFISDPDVKRHFRNTCGYGSEIRLFEGTEQKSKNKKKNFPSAVSGFYQNPGVSDKYISVLLLNSALLTNSNYTKDDFDYGIDNFYCPLDALKATRPVVIIDEPHRFASENKAMEAIMNKLAPQMLIRFGATYPEKAVGRGKSKQVVKDYKNLVYNLDAYESFRQNLIKGIAKEHIPELPGAENLKIKVDEIDGKNKSAKFVWNDALGKRHQKTLEAGMPFSEIHENFGNLVIDDFEKKSIILSNGMLLDEGNYITPDMYATEYQEAMIRSAVQRHIETEEINFKREDRIKTLSLFFIDDISAYRNKDGMLRRSFERILKEEIGNKIKELDKNDEYREYLENSLKDIAATHGGYFSEDNSSSEESVAKEVSEILHEKKLLLSMDNPRRFVFSKWTLKEGWDNPNVFTIAKLRSSGSEISKLQEVGRGLRLPVNENGKRITEEEFTLNYIVDYTEKEFADKLVAEINGDREELLYITDEQIEAYAKKCGLEVEDVVAELLGKKFIKIRKIDMPGYPVVAENAASFGAEYPELFKQGETGRKVRDRNKNTSRERIKIRPERYAELKQLWLKMNEHYLLTFDADLNTQLESALPGLITQDMFVKTISQTVRQKVQTENGMAVLRDSSGKSYEVERKIDYGKFLQRIQLKESVPVATMHNALCIFANNGGKPMFNERSLTNICNAIHKWKIETLLGRFSYQKVNRTRIKKTSLNKSNGEAETFITQGLVGKFAEPGKVSKKYLYDTFAYDSPLEKSDILNEIDGVEVYGKIPKSTVRIPTILGETYSPDFMYVVRRNGRDELNLIVECKDVEDADKDLRGGEKLKIESAKVFFKQLEQDGVKVCFEKQLKQDNLKAIIERL
;
A
#
# COMPACT_ATOMS: atom_id res chain seq x y z
N MET A 1 -20.47 -0.32 -9.32
CA MET A 1 -19.22 -0.84 -8.68
C MET A 1 -19.27 -0.41 -7.22
N GLU A 2 -19.23 -1.34 -6.25
CA GLU A 2 -19.07 -1.05 -4.83
C GLU A 2 -17.62 -1.34 -4.44
N LEU A 3 -16.98 -0.43 -3.68
CA LEU A 3 -15.62 -0.68 -3.20
C LEU A 3 -15.68 -1.67 -2.03
N GLN A 4 -14.96 -2.77 -2.15
CA GLN A 4 -14.84 -3.77 -1.10
C GLN A 4 -13.58 -3.48 -0.26
N PHE A 5 -13.78 -3.31 1.05
CA PHE A 5 -12.71 -3.09 2.00
C PHE A 5 -12.42 -4.39 2.76
N GLU A 6 -11.16 -4.75 2.83
CA GLU A 6 -10.71 -5.89 3.63
C GLU A 6 -10.43 -5.45 5.07
N LYS A 7 -10.89 -6.27 6.01
CA LYS A 7 -10.64 -6.10 7.44
C LYS A 7 -9.37 -6.84 7.85
N ASP A 8 -8.71 -6.33 8.90
CA ASP A 8 -7.57 -7.00 9.57
C ASP A 8 -6.36 -7.25 8.64
N LEU A 9 -6.13 -6.35 7.64
CA LEU A 9 -4.90 -6.41 6.87
C LEU A 9 -3.69 -6.31 7.82
N PRO A 10 -2.72 -7.25 7.79
CA PRO A 10 -1.68 -7.38 8.81
C PRO A 10 -0.92 -6.10 9.09
N HIS A 11 -0.54 -5.34 8.05
CA HIS A 11 0.20 -4.09 8.18
C HIS A 11 -0.64 -2.96 8.78
N GLN A 12 -1.96 -2.90 8.48
CA GLN A 12 -2.86 -1.89 9.02
C GLN A 12 -3.18 -2.21 10.48
N LYS A 13 -3.47 -3.47 10.77
CA LYS A 13 -3.72 -3.97 12.11
C LYS A 13 -2.53 -3.73 13.04
N ALA A 14 -1.31 -4.06 12.60
CA ALA A 14 -0.10 -3.82 13.37
C ALA A 14 0.12 -2.33 13.68
N ALA A 15 -0.18 -1.44 12.74
CA ALA A 15 -0.08 -0.01 12.97
C ALA A 15 -1.06 0.48 14.07
N VAL A 16 -2.31 0.03 14.01
CA VAL A 16 -3.33 0.34 15.03
C VAL A 16 -2.95 -0.27 16.37
N GLU A 17 -2.57 -1.55 16.42
CA GLU A 17 -2.17 -2.25 17.65
C GLU A 17 -0.98 -1.58 18.34
N ASN A 18 0.02 -1.10 17.59
CA ASN A 18 1.15 -0.39 18.17
C ASN A 18 0.74 0.93 18.81
N ILE A 19 -0.19 1.67 18.19
CA ILE A 19 -0.77 2.87 18.82
C ILE A 19 -1.49 2.49 20.11
N LEU A 20 -2.32 1.44 20.08
CA LEU A 20 -3.10 1.00 21.23
C LEU A 20 -2.22 0.54 22.39
N GLN A 21 -1.11 -0.17 22.13
CA GLN A 21 -0.15 -0.56 23.16
C GLN A 21 0.43 0.65 23.90
N VAL A 22 0.67 1.77 23.23
CA VAL A 22 1.12 3.01 23.86
C VAL A 22 -0.02 3.63 24.66
N THR A 23 -1.22 3.71 24.08
CA THR A 23 -2.37 4.37 24.73
C THR A 23 -3.00 3.55 25.87
N GLU A 24 -2.78 2.24 25.93
CA GLU A 24 -3.13 1.37 27.08
C GLU A 24 -2.41 1.76 28.38
N THR A 25 -1.28 2.47 28.28
CA THR A 25 -0.55 2.97 29.44
C THR A 25 -1.21 4.20 30.08
N LEU A 26 -2.17 4.83 29.40
CA LEU A 26 -2.84 6.05 29.85
C LEU A 26 -3.98 5.77 30.82
N LEU A 27 -4.11 6.65 31.80
CA LEU A 27 -5.32 6.75 32.61
C LEU A 27 -6.23 7.82 32.02
N ALA A 28 -7.54 7.55 31.91
CA ALA A 28 -8.52 8.47 31.38
C ALA A 28 -9.63 8.72 32.39
N GLU A 29 -9.85 9.99 32.74
CA GLU A 29 -10.89 10.43 33.70
C GLU A 29 -11.89 11.35 32.99
N ASN A 30 -13.13 11.40 33.48
CA ASN A 30 -14.14 12.27 32.90
C ASN A 30 -13.79 13.73 33.16
N SER A 31 -13.94 14.57 32.14
CA SER A 31 -13.81 16.01 32.25
C SER A 31 -15.04 16.61 32.94
N LEU A 32 -14.84 17.72 33.69
CA LEU A 32 -15.96 18.53 34.21
C LEU A 32 -16.71 19.25 33.06
N ASN A 33 -16.04 19.48 31.93
CA ASN A 33 -16.67 20.06 30.74
C ASN A 33 -17.34 18.95 29.91
N TYR A 34 -18.68 19.00 29.82
CA TYR A 34 -19.48 18.04 29.05
C TYR A 34 -19.09 17.95 27.58
N CYS A 35 -18.61 19.06 27.00
CA CYS A 35 -18.22 19.13 25.59
C CYS A 35 -16.78 18.64 25.34
N ALA A 36 -16.02 18.28 26.38
CA ALA A 36 -14.61 17.90 26.28
C ALA A 36 -14.40 16.38 26.37
N ASN A 37 -13.35 15.90 25.71
CA ASN A 37 -12.82 14.56 25.93
C ASN A 37 -12.49 14.31 27.40
N ARG A 38 -12.39 13.05 27.76
CA ARG A 38 -11.75 12.61 29.02
C ARG A 38 -10.35 13.19 29.13
N VAL A 39 -9.93 13.46 30.35
CA VAL A 39 -8.56 13.92 30.65
C VAL A 39 -7.64 12.72 30.61
N LEU A 40 -6.57 12.79 29.83
CA LEU A 40 -5.56 11.75 29.75
C LEU A 40 -4.37 12.10 30.67
N TYR A 41 -3.93 11.10 31.43
CA TYR A 41 -2.76 11.22 32.31
C TYR A 41 -1.64 10.30 31.79
N PRO A 42 -0.66 10.85 31.04
CA PRO A 42 0.47 10.09 30.55
C PRO A 42 1.44 9.71 31.66
N ASN A 43 1.96 8.48 31.62
CA ASN A 43 3.05 8.02 32.47
C ASN A 43 4.28 7.77 31.58
N ASP A 44 5.19 8.71 31.56
CA ASP A 44 6.37 8.70 30.67
C ASP A 44 7.24 7.45 30.85
N ALA A 45 7.38 6.90 32.05
CA ALA A 45 8.19 5.71 32.29
C ALA A 45 7.56 4.47 31.62
N LYS A 46 6.22 4.31 31.73
CA LYS A 46 5.51 3.20 31.08
C LYS A 46 5.47 3.37 29.56
N ILE A 47 5.19 4.61 29.11
CA ILE A 47 5.17 4.96 27.70
C ILE A 47 6.55 4.66 27.08
N LYS A 48 7.63 5.10 27.72
CA LYS A 48 9.00 4.85 27.27
C LYS A 48 9.30 3.35 27.14
N THR A 49 8.92 2.55 28.13
CA THR A 49 9.13 1.09 28.10
C THR A 49 8.44 0.45 26.89
N VAL A 50 7.21 0.88 26.56
CA VAL A 50 6.49 0.38 25.38
C VAL A 50 7.15 0.83 24.08
N ILE A 51 7.52 2.13 23.99
CA ILE A 51 8.19 2.69 22.81
C ILE A 51 9.54 2.03 22.57
N ASP A 52 10.37 1.87 23.58
CA ASP A 52 11.68 1.20 23.48
C ASP A 52 11.51 -0.25 22.95
N ARG A 53 10.46 -0.95 23.38
CA ARG A 53 10.11 -2.30 22.87
C ARG A 53 9.72 -2.27 21.39
N LEU A 54 8.83 -1.35 20.99
CA LEU A 54 8.36 -1.21 19.61
C LEU A 54 9.50 -0.80 18.66
N GLN A 55 10.43 0.03 19.15
CA GLN A 55 11.57 0.52 18.38
C GLN A 55 12.77 -0.46 18.36
N LYS A 56 12.69 -1.63 18.95
CA LYS A 56 13.83 -2.54 19.10
C LYS A 56 14.50 -2.86 17.75
N SER A 57 13.70 -3.08 16.71
CA SER A 57 14.16 -3.38 15.34
C SER A 57 14.41 -2.15 14.45
N PHE A 58 14.17 -0.93 14.94
CA PHE A 58 14.32 0.29 14.14
C PHE A 58 15.77 0.73 14.04
N SER A 59 16.13 1.44 12.97
CA SER A 59 17.45 2.05 12.80
C SER A 59 17.71 3.15 13.83
N ALA A 60 18.98 3.48 14.08
CA ALA A 60 19.36 4.48 15.08
C ALA A 60 18.68 5.85 14.88
N GLY A 61 18.51 6.30 13.62
CA GLY A 61 17.85 7.55 13.29
C GLY A 61 16.32 7.53 13.49
N GLN A 62 15.74 6.37 13.73
CA GLN A 62 14.29 6.17 13.95
C GLN A 62 13.98 5.95 15.43
N LYS A 63 14.98 5.67 16.24
CA LYS A 63 14.84 5.47 17.70
C LYS A 63 14.84 6.80 18.42
N GLY A 64 13.98 6.92 19.41
CA GLY A 64 13.93 8.08 20.26
C GLY A 64 12.65 8.12 21.09
N PHE A 65 12.70 8.81 22.20
CA PHE A 65 11.59 9.04 23.08
C PHE A 65 11.44 10.52 23.37
N VAL A 66 10.23 11.04 23.20
CA VAL A 66 9.83 12.39 23.55
C VAL A 66 8.79 12.28 24.65
N SER A 67 9.10 12.86 25.82
CA SER A 67 8.21 12.89 26.98
C SER A 67 6.90 13.63 26.64
N ALA A 68 5.78 13.14 27.17
CA ALA A 68 4.51 13.85 27.07
C ALA A 68 4.55 15.22 27.81
N ASN A 69 5.46 15.35 28.78
CA ASN A 69 5.68 16.59 29.55
C ASN A 69 6.72 17.49 28.89
N GLU A 70 7.32 17.11 27.75
CA GLU A 70 8.24 17.99 27.04
C GLU A 70 7.46 19.16 26.43
N LYS A 71 7.85 20.37 26.82
CA LYS A 71 7.22 21.60 26.36
C LYS A 71 7.55 21.84 24.89
N PHE A 72 6.52 21.97 24.09
CA PHE A 72 6.62 22.46 22.71
C PHE A 72 6.22 23.94 22.70
N GLY A 73 7.19 24.85 22.57
CA GLY A 73 6.92 26.28 22.66
C GLY A 73 6.43 26.68 24.05
N VAL A 74 5.25 27.28 24.11
CA VAL A 74 4.62 27.79 25.38
C VAL A 74 3.53 26.83 25.88
N ALA A 75 3.34 25.64 25.28
CA ALA A 75 2.29 24.72 25.68
C ALA A 75 2.44 24.32 27.16
N GLU A 76 1.39 24.55 27.93
CA GLU A 76 1.36 24.27 29.38
C GLU A 76 0.90 22.87 29.73
N ASN A 77 0.15 22.21 28.78
CA ASN A 77 -0.45 20.91 29.02
C ASN A 77 0.42 19.79 28.46
N PRO A 78 0.47 18.62 29.14
CA PRO A 78 1.09 17.42 28.62
C PRO A 78 0.45 17.00 27.29
N CYS A 79 1.27 16.62 26.32
CA CYS A 79 0.81 16.10 25.03
C CYS A 79 1.54 14.80 24.69
N LEU A 80 0.83 13.70 24.55
CA LEU A 80 1.41 12.46 24.05
C LEU A 80 1.63 12.53 22.55
N TYR A 81 2.88 12.33 22.11
CA TYR A 81 3.25 12.28 20.69
C TYR A 81 3.33 10.83 20.22
N ILE A 82 2.77 10.55 19.05
CA ILE A 82 2.85 9.24 18.38
C ILE A 82 3.07 9.47 16.89
N ASP A 83 4.07 8.79 16.32
CA ASP A 83 4.36 8.81 14.90
C ASP A 83 4.16 7.44 14.27
N VAL A 84 3.50 7.40 13.12
CA VAL A 84 3.22 6.21 12.35
C VAL A 84 3.71 6.42 10.92
N LYS A 85 4.82 5.80 10.57
CA LYS A 85 5.34 5.85 9.20
C LYS A 85 4.71 4.74 8.38
N MET A 86 3.99 5.13 7.34
CA MET A 86 3.38 4.22 6.37
C MET A 86 3.56 4.77 4.96
N GLU A 87 3.95 3.91 4.03
CA GLU A 87 4.15 4.29 2.63
C GLU A 87 2.84 4.74 1.96
N THR A 88 2.97 5.54 0.89
CA THR A 88 1.83 5.98 0.10
C THR A 88 1.13 4.77 -0.55
N GLY A 89 -0.20 4.72 -0.46
CA GLY A 89 -0.97 3.61 -1.04
C GLY A 89 -1.22 2.43 -0.10
N THR A 90 -0.61 2.38 1.09
CA THR A 90 -0.79 1.28 2.06
C THR A 90 -2.03 1.44 2.97
N GLY A 91 -2.84 2.48 2.78
CA GLY A 91 -4.11 2.65 3.48
C GLY A 91 -4.04 3.53 4.74
N LYS A 92 -3.15 4.55 4.80
CA LYS A 92 -3.08 5.52 5.92
C LYS A 92 -4.43 6.04 6.37
N THR A 93 -5.29 6.44 5.40
CA THR A 93 -6.64 6.98 5.69
C THR A 93 -7.51 5.98 6.42
N TYR A 94 -7.44 4.71 6.04
CA TYR A 94 -8.13 3.63 6.73
C TYR A 94 -7.60 3.47 8.16
N VAL A 95 -6.28 3.41 8.33
CA VAL A 95 -5.62 3.20 9.64
C VAL A 95 -5.96 4.32 10.62
N TYR A 96 -5.86 5.60 10.22
CA TYR A 96 -6.22 6.66 11.16
C TYR A 96 -7.74 6.72 11.45
N THR A 97 -8.59 6.32 10.50
CA THR A 97 -10.02 6.21 10.76
C THR A 97 -10.31 5.07 11.74
N GLU A 98 -9.68 3.91 11.58
CA GLU A 98 -9.77 2.80 12.52
C GLU A 98 -9.21 3.17 13.90
N THR A 99 -8.07 3.89 13.93
CA THR A 99 -7.48 4.43 15.18
C THR A 99 -8.47 5.31 15.94
N ILE A 100 -9.26 6.15 15.25
CA ILE A 100 -10.31 6.96 15.88
C ILE A 100 -11.35 6.07 16.57
N TYR A 101 -11.82 5.02 15.89
CA TYR A 101 -12.79 4.08 16.47
C TYR A 101 -12.20 3.31 17.66
N GLU A 102 -10.96 2.83 17.55
CA GLU A 102 -10.32 2.06 18.62
C GLU A 102 -9.98 2.93 19.84
N LEU A 103 -9.51 4.16 19.67
CA LEU A 103 -9.29 5.11 20.77
C LEU A 103 -10.61 5.49 21.45
N HIS A 104 -11.69 5.62 20.69
CA HIS A 104 -13.02 5.80 21.26
C HIS A 104 -13.44 4.60 22.11
N LYS A 105 -13.26 3.40 21.61
CA LYS A 105 -13.58 2.15 22.31
C LYS A 105 -12.71 1.92 23.56
N GLN A 106 -11.40 2.22 23.46
CA GLN A 106 -10.42 1.98 24.54
C GLN A 106 -10.52 3.03 25.66
N LEU A 107 -10.55 4.30 25.28
CA LEU A 107 -10.42 5.43 26.21
C LEU A 107 -11.70 6.26 26.35
N GLY A 108 -12.74 5.97 25.55
CA GLY A 108 -13.99 6.73 25.52
C GLY A 108 -13.83 8.15 24.95
N LEU A 109 -12.86 8.39 24.07
CA LEU A 109 -12.62 9.68 23.44
C LEU A 109 -13.59 9.91 22.27
N SER A 110 -14.19 11.11 22.19
CA SER A 110 -15.19 11.44 21.17
C SER A 110 -14.89 12.73 20.40
N LYS A 111 -13.78 13.42 20.68
CA LYS A 111 -13.38 14.69 20.03
C LYS A 111 -12.03 14.53 19.34
N PHE A 112 -12.06 14.45 18.02
CA PHE A 112 -10.88 14.33 17.18
C PHE A 112 -10.81 15.48 16.19
N ILE A 113 -9.61 16.04 16.00
CA ILE A 113 -9.37 17.03 14.93
C ILE A 113 -8.38 16.43 13.95
N LEU A 114 -8.81 16.24 12.72
CA LEU A 114 -7.98 15.77 11.61
C LEU A 114 -7.45 16.98 10.84
N ILE A 115 -6.13 17.12 10.79
CA ILE A 115 -5.45 18.23 10.14
C ILE A 115 -4.67 17.74 8.93
N VAL A 116 -4.92 18.36 7.80
CA VAL A 116 -4.27 18.04 6.52
C VAL A 116 -3.62 19.30 5.92
N PRO A 117 -2.57 19.17 5.09
CA PRO A 117 -1.89 20.35 4.56
C PRO A 117 -2.72 21.17 3.56
N GLY A 118 -3.47 20.51 2.68
CA GLY A 118 -4.12 21.15 1.53
C GLY A 118 -5.62 20.84 1.36
N LYS A 119 -6.29 21.61 0.50
CA LYS A 119 -7.72 21.44 0.21
C LYS A 119 -8.02 20.11 -0.49
N ALA A 120 -7.13 19.62 -1.33
CA ALA A 120 -7.33 18.39 -2.08
C ALA A 120 -7.23 17.14 -1.18
N ILE A 121 -6.23 17.08 -0.27
CA ILE A 121 -6.13 16.01 0.74
C ILE A 121 -7.35 16.07 1.66
N LYS A 122 -7.80 17.28 2.02
CA LYS A 122 -9.00 17.48 2.80
C LYS A 122 -10.23 16.86 2.14
N ALA A 123 -10.44 17.12 0.84
CA ALA A 123 -11.54 16.54 0.08
C ALA A 123 -11.45 15.01 0.02
N GLY A 124 -10.25 14.46 -0.17
CA GLY A 124 -10.00 13.01 -0.15
C GLY A 124 -10.36 12.35 1.18
N ALA A 125 -9.93 12.96 2.30
CA ALA A 125 -10.25 12.48 3.64
C ALA A 125 -11.75 12.59 3.95
N ALA A 126 -12.39 13.72 3.56
CA ALA A 126 -13.83 13.92 3.73
C ALA A 126 -14.64 12.88 2.95
N ASN A 127 -14.29 12.67 1.67
CA ASN A 127 -14.94 11.68 0.83
C ASN A 127 -14.83 10.27 1.42
N PHE A 128 -13.65 9.88 1.89
CA PHE A 128 -13.44 8.56 2.50
C PHE A 128 -14.29 8.38 3.76
N ILE A 129 -14.22 9.31 4.72
CA ILE A 129 -14.94 9.20 6.00
C ILE A 129 -16.46 9.25 5.81
N SER A 130 -16.94 9.99 4.79
CA SER A 130 -18.36 10.18 4.51
C SER A 130 -18.95 9.10 3.59
N ASP A 131 -18.10 8.31 2.92
CA ASP A 131 -18.53 7.28 1.96
C ASP A 131 -19.44 6.24 2.64
N PRO A 132 -20.64 5.98 2.08
CA PRO A 132 -21.57 4.99 2.65
C PRO A 132 -20.99 3.57 2.74
N ASP A 133 -20.15 3.16 1.79
CA ASP A 133 -19.54 1.83 1.78
C ASP A 133 -18.49 1.71 2.91
N VAL A 134 -17.70 2.77 3.16
CA VAL A 134 -16.75 2.86 4.28
C VAL A 134 -17.49 2.83 5.61
N LYS A 135 -18.56 3.60 5.78
CA LYS A 135 -19.37 3.60 7.01
C LYS A 135 -19.99 2.23 7.26
N ARG A 136 -20.51 1.58 6.21
CA ARG A 136 -21.06 0.23 6.28
C ARG A 136 -20.00 -0.78 6.68
N HIS A 137 -18.78 -0.68 6.12
CA HIS A 137 -17.65 -1.54 6.45
C HIS A 137 -17.27 -1.42 7.94
N PHE A 138 -17.04 -0.22 8.45
CA PHE A 138 -16.69 -0.03 9.87
C PHE A 138 -17.82 -0.46 10.82
N ARG A 139 -19.08 -0.24 10.46
CA ARG A 139 -20.22 -0.68 11.27
C ARG A 139 -20.42 -2.19 11.21
N ASN A 140 -20.54 -2.78 10.03
CA ASN A 140 -20.99 -4.17 9.84
C ASN A 140 -19.81 -5.15 9.87
N THR A 141 -18.70 -4.85 9.21
CA THR A 141 -17.55 -5.75 9.09
C THR A 141 -16.62 -5.62 10.29
N CYS A 142 -16.29 -4.39 10.70
CA CYS A 142 -15.44 -4.14 11.86
C CYS A 142 -16.20 -4.17 13.19
N GLY A 143 -17.55 -4.03 13.17
CA GLY A 143 -18.40 -4.18 14.34
C GLY A 143 -18.38 -3.00 15.31
N TYR A 144 -18.03 -1.78 14.85
CA TYR A 144 -18.08 -0.60 15.70
C TYR A 144 -19.52 -0.12 15.90
N GLY A 145 -19.94 0.01 17.17
CA GLY A 145 -21.29 0.47 17.55
C GLY A 145 -21.49 1.99 17.42
N SER A 146 -20.41 2.77 17.35
CA SER A 146 -20.42 4.22 17.22
C SER A 146 -20.27 4.67 15.76
N GLU A 147 -20.73 5.88 15.45
CA GLU A 147 -20.66 6.47 14.11
C GLU A 147 -19.86 7.78 14.13
N ILE A 148 -18.96 7.96 13.14
CA ILE A 148 -18.24 9.22 12.96
C ILE A 148 -19.20 10.28 12.36
N ARG A 149 -19.31 11.40 13.07
CA ARG A 149 -19.89 12.64 12.58
C ARG A 149 -18.78 13.58 12.13
N LEU A 150 -18.69 13.79 10.82
CA LEU A 150 -17.69 14.65 10.23
C LEU A 150 -18.17 16.10 10.18
N PHE A 151 -17.33 17.03 10.66
CA PHE A 151 -17.50 18.47 10.57
C PHE A 151 -16.39 19.03 9.69
N GLU A 152 -16.74 19.67 8.60
CA GLU A 152 -15.74 20.23 7.68
C GLU A 152 -15.54 21.72 7.91
N GLY A 153 -14.39 22.11 8.40
CA GLY A 153 -14.02 23.52 8.53
C GLY A 153 -13.82 24.17 7.17
N THR A 154 -14.54 25.24 6.91
CA THR A 154 -14.46 26.03 5.69
C THR A 154 -14.18 27.49 5.99
N GLU A 155 -13.52 28.17 5.06
CA GLU A 155 -13.32 29.59 5.12
C GLU A 155 -14.65 30.31 4.80
N GLN A 156 -15.23 31.01 5.78
CA GLN A 156 -16.44 31.78 5.55
C GLN A 156 -16.11 33.11 4.88
N LYS A 157 -16.50 33.30 3.63
CA LYS A 157 -16.55 34.59 2.98
C LYS A 157 -17.85 35.25 3.39
N SER A 158 -17.78 36.21 4.30
CA SER A 158 -18.94 37.02 4.69
C SER A 158 -19.43 37.86 3.48
N LYS A 159 -20.57 37.50 2.89
CA LYS A 159 -21.28 38.33 1.88
C LYS A 159 -22.02 39.49 2.53
N ASN A 160 -22.34 39.39 3.80
CA ASN A 160 -23.01 40.42 4.61
C ASN A 160 -22.11 40.82 5.78
N LYS A 161 -22.19 42.05 6.28
CA LYS A 161 -21.33 42.56 7.37
C LYS A 161 -21.39 41.78 8.69
N LYS A 162 -22.26 40.76 8.80
CA LYS A 162 -22.39 39.91 9.99
C LYS A 162 -21.30 38.84 9.99
N LYS A 163 -20.53 38.77 11.09
CA LYS A 163 -19.48 37.76 11.33
C LYS A 163 -20.04 36.63 12.18
N ASN A 164 -20.54 35.60 11.51
CA ASN A 164 -21.06 34.40 12.19
C ASN A 164 -19.91 33.46 12.62
N PHE A 165 -20.03 32.88 13.78
CA PHE A 165 -19.09 31.84 14.26
C PHE A 165 -19.11 30.62 13.32
N PRO A 166 -17.96 29.97 13.03
CA PRO A 166 -17.93 28.85 12.08
C PRO A 166 -18.84 27.71 12.51
N SER A 167 -19.84 27.38 11.71
CA SER A 167 -20.84 26.35 12.03
C SER A 167 -20.25 24.96 12.29
N ALA A 168 -19.16 24.61 11.60
CA ALA A 168 -18.45 23.36 11.82
C ALA A 168 -17.82 23.29 13.23
N VAL A 169 -17.28 24.41 13.73
CA VAL A 169 -16.74 24.51 15.09
C VAL A 169 -17.87 24.44 16.10
N SER A 170 -18.96 25.18 15.88
CA SER A 170 -20.13 25.15 16.76
C SER A 170 -20.72 23.76 16.87
N GLY A 171 -20.94 23.09 15.74
CA GLY A 171 -21.47 21.73 15.73
C GLY A 171 -20.52 20.71 16.37
N PHE A 172 -19.24 20.85 16.14
CA PHE A 172 -18.23 20.01 16.79
C PHE A 172 -18.19 20.23 18.29
N TYR A 173 -18.13 21.49 18.76
CA TYR A 173 -18.08 21.84 20.18
C TYR A 173 -19.31 21.35 20.95
N GLN A 174 -20.52 21.62 20.45
CA GLN A 174 -21.79 21.31 21.13
C GLN A 174 -22.08 19.82 21.32
N ASN A 175 -21.46 18.95 20.52
CA ASN A 175 -21.60 17.52 20.76
C ASN A 175 -20.91 17.11 22.08
N PRO A 176 -21.41 16.07 22.79
CA PRO A 176 -20.80 15.59 24.00
C PRO A 176 -19.37 15.09 23.76
N GLY A 177 -18.49 15.33 24.73
CA GLY A 177 -17.12 14.83 24.74
C GLY A 177 -16.99 13.34 25.10
N VAL A 178 -18.06 12.78 25.70
CA VAL A 178 -18.23 11.36 25.98
C VAL A 178 -19.56 10.92 25.38
N SER A 179 -19.53 9.98 24.46
CA SER A 179 -20.74 9.46 23.79
C SER A 179 -20.49 8.03 23.37
N ASP A 180 -21.45 7.14 23.59
CA ASP A 180 -21.38 5.75 23.08
C ASP A 180 -21.84 5.60 21.62
N LYS A 181 -22.52 6.64 21.06
CA LYS A 181 -23.14 6.56 19.74
C LYS A 181 -22.38 7.29 18.67
N TYR A 182 -21.71 8.39 19.01
CA TYR A 182 -21.15 9.32 18.04
C TYR A 182 -19.73 9.74 18.41
N ILE A 183 -18.90 9.77 17.39
CA ILE A 183 -17.53 10.29 17.45
C ILE A 183 -17.49 11.55 16.60
N SER A 184 -17.17 12.70 17.20
CA SER A 184 -17.06 13.97 16.49
C SER A 184 -15.65 14.12 15.89
N VAL A 185 -15.56 14.25 14.58
CA VAL A 185 -14.31 14.50 13.85
C VAL A 185 -14.41 15.84 13.15
N LEU A 186 -13.53 16.79 13.48
CA LEU A 186 -13.41 18.06 12.78
C LEU A 186 -12.23 18.02 11.81
N LEU A 187 -12.51 18.22 10.53
CA LEU A 187 -11.50 18.18 9.46
C LEU A 187 -11.11 19.60 9.06
N LEU A 188 -9.81 19.92 9.27
CA LEU A 188 -9.22 21.23 8.98
C LEU A 188 -8.05 21.10 8.01
N ASN A 189 -7.83 22.11 7.18
CA ASN A 189 -6.55 22.29 6.50
C ASN A 189 -5.67 23.33 7.22
N SER A 190 -4.35 23.25 7.02
CA SER A 190 -3.36 24.07 7.73
C SER A 190 -3.60 25.59 7.64
N ALA A 191 -4.12 26.07 6.50
CA ALA A 191 -4.42 27.51 6.30
C ALA A 191 -5.47 28.05 7.28
N LEU A 192 -6.44 27.21 7.71
CA LEU A 192 -7.45 27.62 8.67
C LEU A 192 -6.88 27.90 10.08
N LEU A 193 -5.72 27.34 10.40
CA LEU A 193 -5.07 27.50 11.70
C LEU A 193 -4.25 28.79 11.81
N THR A 194 -3.89 29.42 10.68
CA THR A 194 -2.91 30.53 10.66
C THR A 194 -3.48 31.84 10.15
N ASN A 195 -4.29 31.84 9.11
CA ASN A 195 -4.72 33.05 8.39
C ASN A 195 -6.23 33.10 8.08
N SER A 196 -7.06 32.71 9.04
CA SER A 196 -8.49 32.64 8.78
C SER A 196 -9.32 33.25 9.91
N ASN A 197 -10.63 33.25 9.72
CA ASN A 197 -11.58 33.60 10.77
C ASN A 197 -11.49 32.69 12.01
N TYR A 198 -10.81 31.54 11.92
CA TYR A 198 -10.63 30.63 13.07
C TYR A 198 -9.72 31.18 14.16
N THR A 199 -8.86 32.16 13.83
CA THR A 199 -7.90 32.77 14.76
C THR A 199 -8.40 34.11 15.33
N LYS A 200 -9.58 34.58 14.92
CA LYS A 200 -10.16 35.85 15.31
C LYS A 200 -11.15 35.69 16.44
N ASP A 201 -11.35 36.73 17.22
CA ASP A 201 -12.29 36.84 18.33
C ASP A 201 -13.38 37.93 18.11
N ASP A 202 -13.52 38.39 16.85
CA ASP A 202 -14.37 39.50 16.45
C ASP A 202 -15.73 39.06 15.88
N PHE A 203 -16.31 37.98 16.40
CA PHE A 203 -17.63 37.46 16.01
C PHE A 203 -18.77 38.14 16.77
N ASP A 204 -19.89 38.36 16.08
CA ASP A 204 -21.09 38.97 16.67
C ASP A 204 -21.68 38.10 17.77
N TYR A 205 -21.57 36.78 17.63
CA TYR A 205 -21.99 35.79 18.62
C TYR A 205 -20.92 34.75 18.78
N GLY A 206 -20.54 34.45 20.03
CA GLY A 206 -19.66 33.33 20.39
C GLY A 206 -20.43 32.04 20.64
N ILE A 207 -19.74 31.04 21.12
CA ILE A 207 -20.32 29.80 21.64
C ILE A 207 -19.91 29.68 23.11
N ASP A 208 -20.90 29.51 23.99
CA ASP A 208 -20.73 29.68 25.44
C ASP A 208 -19.97 30.99 25.74
N ASN A 209 -18.78 30.93 26.40
CA ASN A 209 -17.95 32.09 26.65
C ASN A 209 -16.79 32.23 25.65
N PHE A 210 -16.80 31.49 24.53
CA PHE A 210 -15.72 31.54 23.55
C PHE A 210 -16.12 32.41 22.35
N TYR A 211 -15.30 33.39 22.05
CA TYR A 211 -15.40 34.26 20.88
C TYR A 211 -14.35 33.90 19.82
N CYS A 212 -13.25 33.20 20.18
CA CYS A 212 -12.28 32.68 19.25
C CYS A 212 -12.57 31.19 18.97
N PRO A 213 -12.73 30.76 17.70
CA PRO A 213 -12.97 29.36 17.36
C PRO A 213 -11.90 28.40 17.86
N LEU A 214 -10.63 28.79 17.80
CA LEU A 214 -9.55 27.94 18.32
C LEU A 214 -9.60 27.73 19.83
N ASP A 215 -10.06 28.71 20.60
CA ASP A 215 -10.22 28.59 22.06
C ASP A 215 -11.37 27.62 22.40
N ALA A 216 -12.47 27.68 21.65
CA ALA A 216 -13.56 26.72 21.79
C ALA A 216 -13.07 25.29 21.47
N LEU A 217 -12.24 25.13 20.44
CA LEU A 217 -11.65 23.84 20.10
C LEU A 217 -10.67 23.34 21.17
N LYS A 218 -9.81 24.21 21.72
CA LYS A 218 -8.91 23.90 22.84
C LYS A 218 -9.69 23.39 24.06
N ALA A 219 -10.81 24.02 24.37
CA ALA A 219 -11.66 23.64 25.50
C ALA A 219 -12.23 22.21 25.36
N THR A 220 -12.33 21.64 24.17
CA THR A 220 -12.76 20.26 23.94
C THR A 220 -11.71 19.19 24.25
N ARG A 221 -10.48 19.57 24.61
CA ARG A 221 -9.33 18.65 24.85
C ARG A 221 -9.17 17.65 23.69
N PRO A 222 -8.94 18.14 22.46
CA PRO A 222 -8.98 17.26 21.28
C PRO A 222 -7.79 16.32 21.26
N VAL A 223 -8.00 15.15 20.61
CA VAL A 223 -6.94 14.37 20.00
C VAL A 223 -6.72 14.93 18.60
N VAL A 224 -5.51 15.32 18.28
CA VAL A 224 -5.17 15.82 16.93
C VAL A 224 -4.47 14.73 16.14
N ILE A 225 -4.96 14.50 14.93
CA ILE A 225 -4.35 13.61 13.94
C ILE A 225 -3.86 14.47 12.77
N ILE A 226 -2.58 14.32 12.40
CA ILE A 226 -1.98 14.99 11.25
C ILE A 226 -1.71 13.98 10.15
N ASP A 227 -2.25 14.21 8.97
CA ASP A 227 -1.86 13.51 7.76
C ASP A 227 -0.81 14.35 6.99
N GLU A 228 0.19 13.69 6.39
CA GLU A 228 1.34 14.27 5.69
C GLU A 228 2.17 15.22 6.57
N PRO A 229 2.80 14.73 7.67
CA PRO A 229 3.50 15.52 8.68
C PRO A 229 4.70 16.31 8.15
N HIS A 230 5.27 15.96 7.00
CA HIS A 230 6.40 16.69 6.40
C HIS A 230 6.08 18.18 6.11
N ARG A 231 4.79 18.53 6.01
CA ARG A 231 4.31 19.92 5.85
C ARG A 231 4.18 20.67 7.18
N PHE A 232 4.38 19.99 8.31
CA PHE A 232 4.21 20.51 9.66
C PHE A 232 5.53 20.38 10.45
N ALA A 233 6.58 21.02 9.94
CA ALA A 233 7.84 21.12 10.68
C ALA A 233 7.65 21.89 12.00
N SER A 234 8.47 21.60 13.00
CA SER A 234 8.37 22.21 14.34
C SER A 234 8.44 23.74 14.34
N GLU A 235 9.10 24.32 13.36
CA GLU A 235 9.25 25.78 13.16
C GLU A 235 8.11 26.40 12.34
N ASN A 236 7.13 25.61 11.92
CA ASN A 236 6.03 26.08 11.07
C ASN A 236 4.92 26.70 11.91
N LYS A 237 4.40 27.86 11.48
CA LYS A 237 3.27 28.56 12.13
C LYS A 237 2.03 27.68 12.34
N ALA A 238 1.77 26.74 11.44
CA ALA A 238 0.64 25.82 11.62
C ALA A 238 0.90 24.84 12.77
N MET A 239 2.12 24.30 12.90
CA MET A 239 2.49 23.43 14.01
C MET A 239 2.48 24.20 15.35
N GLU A 240 2.97 25.43 15.36
CA GLU A 240 2.86 26.32 16.52
C GLU A 240 1.40 26.55 16.92
N ALA A 241 0.51 26.81 15.98
CA ALA A 241 -0.93 26.97 16.26
C ALA A 241 -1.58 25.69 16.80
N ILE A 242 -1.19 24.52 16.29
CA ILE A 242 -1.65 23.24 16.82
C ILE A 242 -1.23 23.07 18.27
N MET A 243 0.02 23.28 18.58
CA MET A 243 0.55 23.04 19.93
C MET A 243 0.11 24.07 20.96
N ASN A 244 0.08 25.35 20.58
CA ASN A 244 -0.17 26.44 21.55
C ASN A 244 -1.66 26.86 21.58
N LYS A 245 -2.36 26.86 20.43
CA LYS A 245 -3.75 27.33 20.35
C LYS A 245 -4.78 26.19 20.44
N LEU A 246 -4.55 25.04 19.84
CA LEU A 246 -5.41 23.87 20.03
C LEU A 246 -5.03 23.08 21.28
N ALA A 247 -3.76 23.09 21.66
CA ALA A 247 -3.21 22.40 22.83
C ALA A 247 -3.75 20.97 23.01
N PRO A 248 -3.53 20.05 22.04
CA PRO A 248 -4.07 18.70 22.10
C PRO A 248 -3.44 17.92 23.26
N GLN A 249 -4.20 17.02 23.87
CA GLN A 249 -3.65 16.09 24.85
C GLN A 249 -2.94 14.88 24.20
N MET A 250 -3.19 14.64 22.91
CA MET A 250 -2.52 13.62 22.11
C MET A 250 -2.39 14.12 20.66
N LEU A 251 -1.21 13.91 20.09
CA LEU A 251 -0.89 14.24 18.71
C LEU A 251 -0.39 13.01 18.01
N ILE A 252 -1.14 12.51 17.02
CA ILE A 252 -0.77 11.36 16.20
C ILE A 252 -0.46 11.85 14.79
N ARG A 253 0.73 11.51 14.25
CA ARG A 253 1.14 11.91 12.91
C ARG A 253 1.26 10.68 12.01
N PHE A 254 0.55 10.70 10.88
CA PHE A 254 0.59 9.65 9.85
C PHE A 254 1.24 10.17 8.57
N GLY A 255 2.28 9.53 8.09
CA GLY A 255 2.92 9.94 6.83
C GLY A 255 3.93 8.94 6.31
N ALA A 256 4.22 9.01 5.00
CA ALA A 256 5.35 8.33 4.38
C ALA A 256 6.65 9.10 4.66
N THR A 257 6.56 10.43 4.66
CA THR A 257 7.67 11.36 4.87
C THR A 257 7.46 12.22 6.09
N TYR A 258 8.56 12.56 6.78
CA TYR A 258 8.57 13.38 8.00
C TYR A 258 9.44 14.61 7.83
N PRO A 259 9.23 15.69 8.63
CA PRO A 259 10.09 16.86 8.60
C PRO A 259 11.54 16.50 8.91
N GLU A 260 12.43 17.33 8.47
CA GLU A 260 13.86 17.22 8.78
C GLU A 260 14.26 18.26 9.81
N LYS A 261 15.21 17.89 10.67
CA LYS A 261 15.84 18.80 11.61
C LYS A 261 17.35 18.66 11.56
N ALA A 262 18.04 19.79 11.69
CA ALA A 262 19.49 19.78 11.78
C ALA A 262 19.93 19.51 13.22
N VAL A 263 20.80 18.52 13.41
CA VAL A 263 21.38 18.15 14.71
C VAL A 263 22.89 18.32 14.64
N GLY A 264 23.47 18.81 15.73
CA GLY A 264 24.91 19.09 15.80
C GLY A 264 25.26 20.54 15.45
N ARG A 265 26.53 20.93 15.65
CA ARG A 265 27.06 22.29 15.40
C ARG A 265 28.28 22.22 14.47
N GLY A 266 28.47 23.26 13.65
CA GLY A 266 29.62 23.41 12.78
C GLY A 266 29.75 22.26 11.75
N LYS A 267 30.93 21.65 11.65
CA LYS A 267 31.23 20.55 10.72
C LYS A 267 30.52 19.22 11.05
N SER A 268 29.96 19.06 12.24
CA SER A 268 29.19 17.88 12.67
C SER A 268 27.68 18.05 12.49
N LYS A 269 27.22 19.04 11.75
CA LYS A 269 25.80 19.26 11.45
C LYS A 269 25.29 18.13 10.53
N GLN A 270 24.35 17.34 11.06
CA GLN A 270 23.66 16.28 10.30
C GLN A 270 22.18 16.62 10.19
N VAL A 271 21.56 16.25 9.09
CA VAL A 271 20.13 16.37 8.88
C VAL A 271 19.50 15.00 9.21
N VAL A 272 18.60 15.01 10.18
CA VAL A 272 17.87 13.80 10.59
C VAL A 272 16.36 14.03 10.49
N LYS A 273 15.58 12.96 10.35
CA LYS A 273 14.12 13.04 10.38
C LYS A 273 13.64 13.39 11.79
N ASP A 274 12.67 14.32 11.89
CA ASP A 274 12.11 14.78 13.17
C ASP A 274 10.97 13.86 13.64
N TYR A 275 11.31 12.63 14.02
CA TYR A 275 10.37 11.75 14.69
C TYR A 275 10.20 12.17 16.16
N LYS A 276 8.96 12.04 16.68
CA LYS A 276 8.64 12.33 18.08
C LYS A 276 8.54 11.05 18.93
N ASN A 277 7.81 10.07 18.53
CA ASN A 277 7.76 8.73 19.11
C ASN A 277 7.30 7.81 18.00
N LEU A 278 8.20 7.35 17.17
CA LEU A 278 7.87 6.46 16.07
C LEU A 278 7.52 5.08 16.63
N VAL A 279 6.27 4.66 16.44
CA VAL A 279 5.76 3.37 16.95
C VAL A 279 5.56 2.33 15.85
N TYR A 280 5.48 2.75 14.60
CA TYR A 280 5.32 1.87 13.46
C TYR A 280 6.08 2.40 12.24
N ASN A 281 6.80 1.52 11.56
CA ASN A 281 7.60 1.86 10.38
C ASN A 281 7.32 0.87 9.25
N LEU A 282 6.53 1.31 8.27
CA LEU A 282 6.28 0.62 7.02
C LEU A 282 6.82 1.51 5.89
N ASP A 283 8.09 1.38 5.58
CA ASP A 283 8.74 2.12 4.50
C ASP A 283 8.46 1.50 3.11
N ALA A 284 9.01 2.12 2.06
CA ALA A 284 8.81 1.68 0.69
C ALA A 284 9.33 0.24 0.47
N TYR A 285 10.48 -0.09 1.04
CA TYR A 285 11.08 -1.42 0.94
C TYR A 285 10.19 -2.49 1.55
N GLU A 286 9.75 -2.29 2.79
CA GLU A 286 8.89 -3.26 3.49
C GLU A 286 7.49 -3.35 2.84
N SER A 287 6.91 -2.22 2.43
CA SER A 287 5.63 -2.19 1.69
C SER A 287 5.70 -2.99 0.40
N PHE A 288 6.85 -2.92 -0.23
CA PHE A 288 7.12 -3.62 -1.45
C PHE A 288 7.34 -5.13 -1.21
N ARG A 289 8.13 -5.47 -0.20
CA ARG A 289 8.39 -6.86 0.22
C ARG A 289 7.09 -7.60 0.56
N GLN A 290 6.15 -6.90 1.19
CA GLN A 290 4.83 -7.44 1.55
C GLN A 290 3.81 -7.40 0.41
N ASN A 291 4.19 -7.00 -0.81
CA ASN A 291 3.29 -6.84 -1.95
C ASN A 291 2.08 -5.93 -1.64
N LEU A 292 2.31 -4.81 -0.96
CA LEU A 292 1.27 -3.82 -0.63
C LEU A 292 1.16 -2.69 -1.66
N ILE A 293 2.17 -2.54 -2.50
CA ILE A 293 2.28 -1.54 -3.56
C ILE A 293 2.81 -2.17 -4.84
N LYS A 294 2.58 -1.50 -5.98
CA LYS A 294 3.15 -1.90 -7.28
C LYS A 294 4.67 -1.75 -7.28
N GLY A 295 5.34 -2.61 -8.03
CA GLY A 295 6.71 -2.40 -8.44
C GLY A 295 6.87 -1.24 -9.42
N ILE A 296 8.12 -0.86 -9.70
CA ILE A 296 8.42 0.19 -10.66
C ILE A 296 9.28 -0.38 -11.79
N ALA A 297 8.84 -0.17 -13.04
CA ALA A 297 9.65 -0.32 -14.22
C ALA A 297 10.03 1.07 -14.73
N LYS A 298 11.26 1.46 -14.47
CA LYS A 298 11.82 2.72 -14.92
C LYS A 298 12.24 2.60 -16.37
N GLU A 299 11.90 3.61 -17.18
CA GLU A 299 12.38 3.78 -18.53
C GLU A 299 12.77 5.23 -18.74
N HIS A 300 14.00 5.49 -19.18
CA HIS A 300 14.43 6.82 -19.59
C HIS A 300 14.66 6.83 -21.10
N ILE A 301 14.20 7.89 -21.73
CA ILE A 301 14.45 8.07 -23.14
C ILE A 301 15.87 8.61 -23.31
N PRO A 302 16.76 7.94 -24.08
CA PRO A 302 18.10 8.42 -24.31
C PRO A 302 18.08 9.72 -25.12
N GLU A 303 19.18 10.44 -25.08
CA GLU A 303 19.41 11.60 -25.94
C GLU A 303 19.22 11.20 -27.40
N LEU A 304 18.43 12.02 -28.17
CA LEU A 304 18.20 11.71 -29.57
C LEU A 304 19.46 12.01 -30.43
N PRO A 305 19.70 11.23 -31.48
CA PRO A 305 20.78 11.53 -32.41
C PRO A 305 20.61 12.95 -33.01
N GLY A 306 21.62 13.79 -32.86
CA GLY A 306 21.58 15.19 -33.32
C GLY A 306 21.15 16.22 -32.28
N ALA A 307 20.89 15.78 -31.04
CA ALA A 307 20.70 16.69 -29.91
C ALA A 307 21.95 17.58 -29.74
N GLU A 308 21.75 18.87 -29.48
CA GLU A 308 22.87 19.83 -29.35
C GLU A 308 23.64 19.64 -28.06
N ASN A 309 23.11 18.86 -27.10
CA ASN A 309 23.69 18.60 -25.78
C ASN A 309 24.05 19.88 -25.02
N LEU A 310 23.32 20.95 -25.31
CA LEU A 310 23.54 22.24 -24.73
C LEU A 310 23.15 22.28 -23.27
N LYS A 311 24.12 22.43 -22.36
CA LYS A 311 23.91 22.57 -20.91
C LYS A 311 24.02 24.05 -20.54
N ILE A 312 22.90 24.64 -20.15
CA ILE A 312 22.80 26.03 -19.71
C ILE A 312 22.81 26.04 -18.18
N LYS A 313 23.85 26.64 -17.62
CA LYS A 313 24.04 26.75 -16.17
C LYS A 313 23.39 28.01 -15.63
N VAL A 314 22.71 27.92 -14.48
CA VAL A 314 22.35 29.09 -13.67
C VAL A 314 23.60 29.54 -12.93
N ASP A 315 24.19 30.66 -13.37
CA ASP A 315 25.49 31.16 -12.87
C ASP A 315 25.30 32.00 -11.60
N GLU A 316 24.31 32.92 -11.61
CA GLU A 316 24.04 33.84 -10.53
C GLU A 316 22.56 34.19 -10.46
N ILE A 317 22.01 34.31 -9.25
CA ILE A 317 20.63 34.73 -9.02
C ILE A 317 20.60 35.97 -8.14
N ASP A 318 20.06 37.06 -8.65
CA ASP A 318 19.80 38.30 -7.90
C ASP A 318 18.31 38.38 -7.53
N GLY A 319 17.95 37.84 -6.34
CA GLY A 319 16.57 37.85 -5.86
C GLY A 319 16.04 39.25 -5.51
N LYS A 320 16.91 40.28 -5.35
CA LYS A 320 16.49 41.66 -5.11
C LYS A 320 16.05 42.35 -6.42
N ASN A 321 16.82 42.19 -7.45
CA ASN A 321 16.54 42.79 -8.76
C ASN A 321 15.71 41.87 -9.65
N LYS A 322 15.29 40.68 -9.13
CA LYS A 322 14.52 39.65 -9.87
C LYS A 322 15.11 39.30 -11.20
N SER A 323 16.42 39.01 -11.22
CA SER A 323 17.16 38.62 -12.43
C SER A 323 18.06 37.40 -12.16
N ALA A 324 18.29 36.60 -13.20
CA ALA A 324 19.18 35.46 -13.15
C ALA A 324 20.08 35.42 -14.39
N LYS A 325 21.36 35.13 -14.17
CA LYS A 325 22.37 35.02 -15.21
C LYS A 325 22.59 33.57 -15.59
N PHE A 326 22.49 33.29 -16.88
CA PHE A 326 22.70 31.97 -17.44
C PHE A 326 23.98 31.98 -18.30
N VAL A 327 24.75 30.86 -18.21
CA VAL A 327 25.97 30.68 -18.99
C VAL A 327 25.98 29.31 -19.66
N TRP A 328 26.49 29.23 -20.89
CA TRP A 328 26.66 27.99 -21.64
C TRP A 328 27.78 28.07 -22.63
N ASN A 329 28.25 26.93 -23.12
CA ASN A 329 29.18 26.84 -24.21
C ASN A 329 28.45 26.29 -25.44
N ASP A 330 28.63 26.89 -26.62
CA ASP A 330 28.10 26.33 -27.85
C ASP A 330 28.91 25.11 -28.34
N ALA A 331 28.48 24.50 -29.44
CA ALA A 331 29.11 23.31 -30.02
C ALA A 331 30.61 23.54 -30.44
N LEU A 332 31.01 24.79 -30.56
CA LEU A 332 32.39 25.19 -30.86
C LEU A 332 33.20 25.51 -29.61
N GLY A 333 32.60 25.33 -28.41
CA GLY A 333 33.24 25.63 -27.12
C GLY A 333 33.26 27.10 -26.74
N LYS A 334 32.61 28.00 -27.51
CA LYS A 334 32.55 29.43 -27.20
C LYS A 334 31.52 29.65 -26.08
N ARG A 335 31.98 30.39 -25.05
CA ARG A 335 31.13 30.73 -23.89
C ARG A 335 30.15 31.86 -24.23
N HIS A 336 28.88 31.58 -23.92
CA HIS A 336 27.77 32.55 -24.02
C HIS A 336 27.22 32.85 -22.64
N GLN A 337 26.61 34.01 -22.49
CA GLN A 337 25.88 34.40 -21.29
C GLN A 337 24.66 35.23 -21.64
N LYS A 338 23.59 35.06 -20.85
CA LYS A 338 22.36 35.87 -20.93
C LYS A 338 21.79 36.07 -19.54
N THR A 339 21.32 37.28 -19.30
CA THR A 339 20.55 37.56 -18.07
C THR A 339 19.07 37.66 -18.44
N LEU A 340 18.22 36.94 -17.69
CA LEU A 340 16.77 36.98 -17.81
C LEU A 340 16.18 37.57 -16.53
N GLU A 341 15.16 38.38 -16.68
CA GLU A 341 14.34 38.94 -15.59
C GLU A 341 13.02 38.17 -15.44
N ALA A 342 12.28 38.43 -14.39
CA ALA A 342 10.95 37.83 -14.18
C ALA A 342 10.02 38.14 -15.37
N GLY A 343 9.35 37.11 -15.90
CA GLY A 343 8.48 37.17 -17.05
C GLY A 343 9.20 37.12 -18.42
N MET A 344 10.53 37.14 -18.48
CA MET A 344 11.26 36.93 -19.72
C MET A 344 11.28 35.47 -20.15
N PRO A 345 11.06 35.17 -21.45
CA PRO A 345 11.03 33.81 -21.96
C PRO A 345 12.44 33.24 -22.13
N PHE A 346 12.60 31.96 -21.80
CA PHE A 346 13.83 31.20 -22.07
C PHE A 346 14.11 30.98 -23.56
N SER A 347 13.13 31.21 -24.45
CA SER A 347 13.33 31.21 -25.88
C SER A 347 14.32 32.29 -26.35
N GLU A 348 14.62 33.30 -25.51
CA GLU A 348 15.73 34.22 -25.76
C GLU A 348 17.11 33.57 -25.61
N ILE A 349 17.22 32.42 -24.95
CA ILE A 349 18.45 31.63 -24.86
C ILE A 349 18.47 30.57 -25.96
N HIS A 350 17.35 29.84 -26.14
CA HIS A 350 17.21 28.79 -27.12
C HIS A 350 15.74 28.56 -27.51
N GLU A 351 15.46 28.43 -28.83
CA GLU A 351 14.09 28.33 -29.36
C GLU A 351 13.28 27.14 -28.81
N ASN A 352 13.92 26.01 -28.53
CA ASN A 352 13.26 24.80 -27.96
C ASN A 352 12.59 25.02 -26.61
N PHE A 353 12.96 26.03 -25.85
CA PHE A 353 12.29 26.35 -24.59
C PHE A 353 10.86 26.90 -24.74
N GLY A 354 10.50 27.33 -25.97
CA GLY A 354 9.16 27.83 -26.25
C GLY A 354 8.74 28.97 -25.32
N ASN A 355 7.59 28.78 -24.66
CA ASN A 355 6.99 29.78 -23.76
C ASN A 355 7.43 29.67 -22.30
N LEU A 356 8.50 28.92 -21.99
CA LEU A 356 9.01 28.81 -20.62
C LEU A 356 9.53 30.17 -20.16
N VAL A 357 9.06 30.66 -19.00
CA VAL A 357 9.46 31.97 -18.42
C VAL A 357 9.89 31.80 -16.97
N ILE A 358 10.64 32.78 -16.44
CA ILE A 358 10.88 32.87 -15.00
C ILE A 358 9.63 33.49 -14.35
N ASP A 359 8.96 32.70 -13.48
CA ASP A 359 7.73 33.11 -12.81
C ASP A 359 7.99 33.91 -11.54
N ASP A 360 8.94 33.46 -10.70
CA ASP A 360 9.31 34.18 -9.47
C ASP A 360 10.75 33.84 -9.03
N PHE A 361 11.23 34.59 -8.03
CA PHE A 361 12.56 34.44 -7.44
C PHE A 361 12.48 34.18 -5.95
N GLU A 362 13.26 33.21 -5.51
CA GLU A 362 13.61 33.00 -4.11
C GLU A 362 15.05 33.46 -3.83
N LYS A 363 15.52 33.33 -2.59
CA LYS A 363 16.83 33.90 -2.16
C LYS A 363 18.02 33.41 -2.99
N LYS A 364 18.00 32.15 -3.48
CA LYS A 364 19.06 31.51 -4.30
C LYS A 364 18.50 30.61 -5.37
N SER A 365 17.22 30.72 -5.66
CA SER A 365 16.50 29.87 -6.60
C SER A 365 15.56 30.69 -7.46
N ILE A 366 15.32 30.24 -8.68
CA ILE A 366 14.29 30.79 -9.56
C ILE A 366 13.18 29.75 -9.72
N ILE A 367 11.94 30.22 -9.82
CA ILE A 367 10.77 29.40 -10.10
C ILE A 367 10.39 29.66 -11.54
N LEU A 368 10.34 28.62 -12.37
CA LEU A 368 9.93 28.71 -13.76
C LEU A 368 8.41 28.55 -13.90
N SER A 369 7.82 29.02 -15.00
CA SER A 369 6.38 28.91 -15.28
C SER A 369 5.86 27.47 -15.34
N ASN A 370 6.74 26.51 -15.56
CA ASN A 370 6.43 25.09 -15.44
C ASN A 370 6.57 24.57 -13.98
N GLY A 371 6.89 25.49 -13.03
CA GLY A 371 7.08 25.17 -11.61
C GLY A 371 8.39 24.49 -11.25
N MET A 372 9.32 24.40 -12.17
CA MET A 372 10.67 23.94 -11.89
C MET A 372 11.40 24.94 -11.00
N LEU A 373 12.07 24.46 -9.96
CA LEU A 373 12.95 25.24 -9.12
C LEU A 373 14.39 25.00 -9.58
N LEU A 374 15.09 26.09 -9.94
CA LEU A 374 16.48 26.02 -10.32
C LEU A 374 17.32 26.85 -9.32
N ASP A 375 18.26 26.18 -8.67
CA ASP A 375 19.25 26.81 -7.80
C ASP A 375 20.47 27.31 -8.57
N GLU A 376 21.23 28.23 -7.98
CA GLU A 376 22.56 28.57 -8.50
C GLU A 376 23.39 27.31 -8.68
N GLY A 377 24.00 27.14 -9.85
CA GLY A 377 24.80 25.97 -10.21
C GLY A 377 24.04 24.86 -10.93
N ASN A 378 22.70 24.87 -10.93
CA ASN A 378 21.89 23.91 -11.70
C ASN A 378 22.01 24.12 -13.19
N TYR A 379 21.64 23.09 -13.95
CA TYR A 379 21.63 23.10 -15.41
C TYR A 379 20.23 22.89 -15.97
N ILE A 380 19.92 23.51 -17.08
CA ILE A 380 18.74 23.26 -17.90
C ILE A 380 19.17 23.00 -19.35
N THR A 381 18.46 22.11 -20.03
CA THR A 381 18.81 21.66 -21.38
C THR A 381 17.66 21.89 -22.35
N PRO A 382 17.88 22.61 -23.49
CA PRO A 382 16.82 22.87 -24.48
C PRO A 382 16.25 21.59 -25.12
N ASP A 383 17.08 20.55 -25.27
CA ASP A 383 16.70 19.30 -25.94
C ASP A 383 15.51 18.59 -25.30
N MET A 384 15.32 18.76 -23.98
CA MET A 384 14.16 18.24 -23.26
C MET A 384 12.83 18.83 -23.73
N TYR A 385 12.85 20.02 -24.30
CA TYR A 385 11.69 20.74 -24.79
C TYR A 385 11.48 20.57 -26.29
N ALA A 386 12.38 19.85 -26.96
CA ALA A 386 12.24 19.53 -28.39
C ALA A 386 11.01 18.64 -28.63
N THR A 387 10.27 18.95 -29.69
CA THR A 387 9.05 18.21 -30.05
C THR A 387 9.31 16.73 -30.27
N GLU A 388 10.39 16.38 -30.96
CA GLU A 388 10.78 15.00 -31.25
C GLU A 388 11.04 14.18 -29.96
N TYR A 389 11.65 14.83 -28.96
CA TYR A 389 11.93 14.17 -27.67
C TYR A 389 10.64 13.91 -26.89
N GLN A 390 9.75 14.90 -26.81
CA GLN A 390 8.44 14.72 -26.19
C GLN A 390 7.60 13.67 -26.92
N GLU A 391 7.62 13.62 -28.25
CA GLU A 391 6.95 12.57 -29.03
C GLU A 391 7.52 11.17 -28.74
N ALA A 392 8.83 11.02 -28.57
CA ALA A 392 9.46 9.77 -28.20
C ALA A 392 9.00 9.30 -26.81
N MET A 393 8.90 10.22 -25.83
CA MET A 393 8.36 9.92 -24.50
C MET A 393 6.89 9.52 -24.55
N ILE A 394 6.05 10.23 -25.32
CA ILE A 394 4.63 9.91 -25.52
C ILE A 394 4.50 8.52 -26.14
N ARG A 395 5.26 8.22 -27.18
CA ARG A 395 5.23 6.92 -27.86
C ARG A 395 5.58 5.79 -26.92
N SER A 396 6.67 5.91 -26.16
CA SER A 396 7.02 4.93 -25.14
C SER A 396 5.87 4.74 -24.13
N ALA A 397 5.31 5.83 -23.62
CA ALA A 397 4.21 5.76 -22.64
C ALA A 397 2.96 5.06 -23.21
N VAL A 398 2.58 5.37 -24.45
CA VAL A 398 1.43 4.75 -25.13
C VAL A 398 1.69 3.26 -25.38
N GLN A 399 2.88 2.88 -25.83
CA GLN A 399 3.26 1.47 -26.02
C GLN A 399 3.18 0.69 -24.71
N ARG A 400 3.75 1.21 -23.61
CA ARG A 400 3.67 0.57 -22.28
C ARG A 400 2.25 0.50 -21.74
N HIS A 401 1.44 1.52 -22.03
CA HIS A 401 0.01 1.47 -21.69
C HIS A 401 -0.70 0.33 -22.43
N ILE A 402 -0.57 0.23 -23.75
CA ILE A 402 -1.25 -0.80 -24.55
C ILE A 402 -0.80 -2.21 -24.15
N GLU A 403 0.51 -2.41 -23.89
CA GLU A 403 1.03 -3.70 -23.40
C GLU A 403 0.39 -4.09 -22.06
N THR A 404 0.31 -3.15 -21.12
CA THR A 404 -0.27 -3.38 -19.79
C THR A 404 -1.80 -3.54 -19.86
N GLU A 405 -2.46 -2.72 -20.70
CA GLU A 405 -3.91 -2.76 -20.90
C GLU A 405 -4.35 -4.08 -21.49
N GLU A 406 -3.63 -4.63 -22.49
CA GLU A 406 -3.94 -5.93 -23.07
C GLU A 406 -3.95 -7.03 -21.99
N ILE A 407 -2.91 -7.07 -21.14
CA ILE A 407 -2.81 -8.03 -20.04
C ILE A 407 -3.98 -7.87 -19.07
N ASN A 408 -4.29 -6.64 -18.70
CA ASN A 408 -5.33 -6.33 -17.73
C ASN A 408 -6.75 -6.55 -18.29
N PHE A 409 -6.96 -6.30 -19.58
CA PHE A 409 -8.24 -6.50 -20.26
C PHE A 409 -8.56 -7.98 -20.43
N LYS A 410 -7.54 -8.80 -20.73
CA LYS A 410 -7.70 -10.26 -20.99
C LYS A 410 -7.85 -11.08 -19.71
N ARG A 411 -7.87 -10.45 -18.54
CA ARG A 411 -8.17 -11.10 -17.26
C ARG A 411 -9.64 -11.50 -17.17
N GLU A 412 -9.95 -12.52 -16.38
CA GLU A 412 -11.33 -12.88 -16.09
C GLU A 412 -12.05 -11.76 -15.35
N ASP A 413 -11.44 -11.23 -14.28
CA ASP A 413 -11.84 -9.99 -13.64
C ASP A 413 -10.99 -8.86 -14.23
N ARG A 414 -11.57 -8.13 -15.16
CA ARG A 414 -10.86 -7.08 -15.91
C ARG A 414 -10.38 -5.95 -15.01
N ILE A 415 -9.23 -5.40 -15.35
CA ILE A 415 -8.68 -4.24 -14.67
C ILE A 415 -8.59 -3.09 -15.67
N LYS A 416 -9.31 -2.00 -15.39
CA LYS A 416 -9.19 -0.77 -16.16
C LYS A 416 -7.78 -0.21 -16.02
N THR A 417 -7.08 -0.01 -17.11
CA THR A 417 -5.72 0.54 -17.13
C THR A 417 -5.75 2.03 -17.39
N LEU A 418 -5.10 2.82 -16.53
CA LEU A 418 -4.98 4.27 -16.67
C LEU A 418 -3.52 4.68 -16.81
N SER A 419 -3.28 5.74 -17.59
CA SER A 419 -1.98 6.42 -17.71
C SER A 419 -2.09 7.88 -17.34
N LEU A 420 -1.08 8.40 -16.62
CA LEU A 420 -0.99 9.77 -16.17
C LEU A 420 0.18 10.48 -16.84
N PHE A 421 -0.11 11.61 -17.50
CA PHE A 421 0.88 12.45 -18.16
C PHE A 421 1.03 13.77 -17.42
N PHE A 422 2.23 14.06 -16.95
CA PHE A 422 2.56 15.36 -16.38
C PHE A 422 3.16 16.26 -17.46
N ILE A 423 2.50 17.40 -17.71
CA ILE A 423 2.86 18.37 -18.73
C ILE A 423 3.17 19.73 -18.12
N ASP A 424 3.89 20.58 -18.85
CA ASP A 424 4.21 21.95 -18.44
C ASP A 424 3.38 23.02 -19.16
N ASP A 425 2.95 22.79 -20.40
CA ASP A 425 2.12 23.72 -21.16
C ASP A 425 0.67 23.22 -21.30
N ILE A 426 -0.24 23.88 -20.59
CA ILE A 426 -1.68 23.58 -20.62
C ILE A 426 -2.25 23.90 -22.00
N SER A 427 -1.82 25.00 -22.62
CA SER A 427 -2.35 25.46 -23.91
C SER A 427 -2.01 24.51 -25.05
N ALA A 428 -0.83 23.87 -25.00
CA ALA A 428 -0.39 22.86 -25.95
C ALA A 428 -1.28 21.60 -25.94
N TYR A 429 -2.03 21.37 -24.85
CA TYR A 429 -2.96 20.25 -24.71
C TYR A 429 -4.43 20.67 -24.82
N ARG A 430 -4.87 21.77 -24.16
CA ARG A 430 -6.28 22.22 -24.15
C ARG A 430 -6.79 22.67 -25.52
N ASN A 431 -5.93 23.36 -26.29
CA ASN A 431 -6.31 23.78 -27.63
C ASN A 431 -6.46 22.55 -28.55
N LYS A 432 -7.54 22.49 -29.32
CA LYS A 432 -7.81 21.39 -30.25
C LYS A 432 -6.66 21.19 -31.24
N ASP A 433 -6.04 22.30 -31.66
CA ASP A 433 -4.87 22.34 -32.57
C ASP A 433 -3.54 22.42 -31.83
N GLY A 434 -3.54 22.27 -30.52
CA GLY A 434 -2.34 22.27 -29.68
C GLY A 434 -1.36 21.17 -30.08
N MET A 435 -0.08 21.47 -30.11
CA MET A 435 0.97 20.58 -30.60
C MET A 435 0.99 19.26 -29.82
N LEU A 436 0.95 19.31 -28.49
CA LEU A 436 1.00 18.14 -27.62
C LEU A 436 -0.23 17.23 -27.84
N ARG A 437 -1.42 17.81 -27.95
CA ARG A 437 -2.66 17.09 -28.21
C ARG A 437 -2.63 16.37 -29.58
N ARG A 438 -2.24 17.09 -30.64
CA ARG A 438 -2.14 16.49 -31.98
C ARG A 438 -1.11 15.38 -32.06
N SER A 439 0.07 15.57 -31.43
CA SER A 439 1.11 14.54 -31.39
C SER A 439 0.63 13.31 -30.61
N PHE A 440 -0.02 13.50 -29.46
CA PHE A 440 -0.57 12.41 -28.67
C PHE A 440 -1.65 11.63 -29.43
N GLU A 441 -2.66 12.30 -29.99
CA GLU A 441 -3.75 11.64 -30.73
C GLU A 441 -3.22 10.90 -31.98
N ARG A 442 -2.24 11.47 -32.69
CA ARG A 442 -1.59 10.81 -33.84
C ARG A 442 -0.85 9.55 -33.40
N ILE A 443 0.01 9.66 -32.38
CA ILE A 443 0.79 8.53 -31.88
C ILE A 443 -0.15 7.43 -31.35
N LEU A 444 -1.19 7.80 -30.61
CA LEU A 444 -2.17 6.85 -30.09
C LEU A 444 -2.88 6.09 -31.22
N LYS A 445 -3.30 6.77 -32.29
CA LYS A 445 -3.89 6.13 -33.49
C LYS A 445 -2.92 5.15 -34.14
N GLU A 446 -1.66 5.55 -34.31
CA GLU A 446 -0.60 4.71 -34.90
C GLU A 446 -0.39 3.42 -34.07
N GLU A 447 -0.19 3.56 -32.75
CA GLU A 447 0.10 2.43 -31.87
C GLU A 447 -1.11 1.49 -31.71
N ILE A 448 -2.34 2.02 -31.58
CA ILE A 448 -3.58 1.20 -31.59
C ILE A 448 -3.71 0.49 -32.94
N GLY A 449 -3.50 1.17 -34.06
CA GLY A 449 -3.57 0.59 -35.41
C GLY A 449 -2.55 -0.54 -35.61
N ASN A 450 -1.34 -0.39 -35.08
CA ASN A 450 -0.31 -1.44 -35.09
C ASN A 450 -0.75 -2.63 -34.24
N LYS A 451 -1.27 -2.38 -33.03
CA LYS A 451 -1.73 -3.44 -32.13
C LYS A 451 -2.90 -4.23 -32.71
N ILE A 452 -3.86 -3.59 -33.35
CA ILE A 452 -4.99 -4.25 -34.03
C ILE A 452 -4.51 -5.24 -35.11
N LYS A 453 -3.43 -4.93 -35.84
CA LYS A 453 -2.86 -5.84 -36.86
C LYS A 453 -2.29 -7.13 -36.25
N GLU A 454 -1.81 -7.07 -35.00
CA GLU A 454 -1.25 -8.21 -34.26
C GLU A 454 -2.32 -9.13 -33.65
N LEU A 455 -3.54 -8.62 -33.45
CA LEU A 455 -4.63 -9.33 -32.77
C LEU A 455 -5.51 -10.12 -33.75
N ASP A 456 -6.02 -11.26 -33.27
CA ASP A 456 -6.98 -12.06 -34.04
C ASP A 456 -8.29 -11.28 -34.27
N LYS A 457 -9.00 -11.60 -35.39
CA LYS A 457 -10.25 -10.89 -35.73
C LYS A 457 -11.38 -11.03 -34.70
N ASN A 458 -11.35 -12.10 -33.93
CA ASN A 458 -12.37 -12.40 -32.91
C ASN A 458 -11.90 -12.04 -31.49
N ASP A 459 -10.80 -11.29 -31.32
CA ASP A 459 -10.31 -10.90 -30.01
C ASP A 459 -11.15 -9.73 -29.46
N GLU A 460 -11.75 -9.88 -28.30
CA GLU A 460 -12.56 -8.82 -27.64
C GLU A 460 -11.74 -7.54 -27.37
N TYR A 461 -10.45 -7.67 -27.12
CA TYR A 461 -9.56 -6.51 -26.95
C TYR A 461 -9.37 -5.76 -28.27
N ARG A 462 -9.39 -6.45 -29.40
CA ARG A 462 -9.38 -5.82 -30.72
C ARG A 462 -10.62 -4.94 -30.90
N GLU A 463 -11.82 -5.45 -30.59
CA GLU A 463 -13.06 -4.67 -30.67
C GLU A 463 -13.02 -3.43 -29.76
N TYR A 464 -12.49 -3.59 -28.55
CA TYR A 464 -12.29 -2.48 -27.60
C TYR A 464 -11.37 -1.39 -28.18
N LEU A 465 -10.28 -1.78 -28.84
CA LEU A 465 -9.35 -0.85 -29.52
C LEU A 465 -9.97 -0.22 -30.77
N GLU A 466 -10.73 -0.97 -31.58
CA GLU A 466 -11.45 -0.45 -32.75
C GLU A 466 -12.51 0.60 -32.33
N ASN A 467 -13.20 0.38 -31.23
CA ASN A 467 -14.12 1.36 -30.64
C ASN A 467 -13.39 2.65 -30.20
N SER A 468 -12.18 2.52 -29.70
CA SER A 468 -11.34 3.69 -29.33
C SER A 468 -10.92 4.51 -30.55
N LEU A 469 -10.69 3.89 -31.71
CA LEU A 469 -10.37 4.59 -32.95
C LEU A 469 -11.53 5.41 -33.50
N LYS A 470 -12.79 5.03 -33.19
CA LYS A 470 -13.99 5.79 -33.62
C LYS A 470 -14.05 7.17 -32.99
N ASP A 471 -13.62 7.30 -31.72
CA ASP A 471 -13.55 8.57 -31.01
C ASP A 471 -12.29 8.61 -30.11
N ILE A 472 -11.18 8.97 -30.74
CA ILE A 472 -9.90 9.10 -30.04
C ILE A 472 -9.95 10.18 -28.95
N ALA A 473 -10.69 11.27 -29.16
CA ALA A 473 -10.77 12.37 -28.24
C ALA A 473 -11.45 11.97 -26.91
N ALA A 474 -12.35 10.99 -26.93
CA ALA A 474 -12.98 10.45 -25.72
C ALA A 474 -12.03 9.61 -24.85
N THR A 475 -10.91 9.12 -25.42
CA THR A 475 -9.97 8.25 -24.68
C THR A 475 -9.09 9.00 -23.69
N HIS A 476 -8.99 10.31 -23.80
CA HIS A 476 -8.12 11.13 -22.96
C HIS A 476 -8.85 12.35 -22.37
N GLY A 477 -8.27 12.94 -21.35
CA GLY A 477 -8.77 14.15 -20.71
C GLY A 477 -7.73 14.75 -19.77
N GLY A 478 -7.96 15.98 -19.32
CA GLY A 478 -7.02 16.70 -18.48
C GLY A 478 -7.70 17.40 -17.30
N TYR A 479 -6.95 17.59 -16.22
CA TYR A 479 -7.33 18.43 -15.11
C TYR A 479 -6.23 19.42 -14.78
N PHE A 480 -6.56 20.71 -14.85
CA PHE A 480 -5.65 21.83 -14.63
C PHE A 480 -6.26 22.87 -13.67
N SER A 481 -5.38 23.66 -13.03
CA SER A 481 -5.83 24.67 -12.05
C SER A 481 -6.76 25.73 -12.66
N GLU A 482 -6.58 26.03 -13.93
CA GLU A 482 -7.37 27.00 -14.68
C GLU A 482 -8.81 26.51 -14.96
N ASP A 483 -9.01 25.21 -14.99
CA ASP A 483 -10.32 24.59 -15.24
C ASP A 483 -11.35 24.92 -14.15
N ASN A 484 -10.92 25.20 -12.92
CA ASN A 484 -11.80 25.58 -11.82
C ASN A 484 -12.56 26.88 -12.02
N SER A 485 -12.12 27.71 -12.96
CA SER A 485 -12.74 28.98 -13.36
C SER A 485 -13.41 28.91 -14.73
N SER A 486 -13.32 27.76 -15.42
CA SER A 486 -13.92 27.58 -16.76
C SER A 486 -15.45 27.55 -16.71
N SER A 487 -16.08 28.29 -17.60
CA SER A 487 -17.53 28.28 -17.82
C SER A 487 -17.99 27.24 -18.86
N GLU A 488 -17.05 26.51 -19.47
CA GLU A 488 -17.37 25.47 -20.47
C GLU A 488 -17.88 24.20 -19.79
N GLU A 489 -19.11 23.81 -20.11
CA GLU A 489 -19.79 22.65 -19.52
C GLU A 489 -19.05 21.32 -19.80
N SER A 490 -18.43 21.20 -20.96
CA SER A 490 -17.61 20.02 -21.34
C SER A 490 -16.37 19.85 -20.45
N VAL A 491 -15.68 20.95 -20.13
CA VAL A 491 -14.52 20.96 -19.25
C VAL A 491 -14.94 20.65 -17.82
N ALA A 492 -16.05 21.24 -17.35
CA ALA A 492 -16.57 20.97 -16.01
C ALA A 492 -16.95 19.49 -15.81
N LYS A 493 -17.56 18.88 -16.85
CA LYS A 493 -17.91 17.45 -16.83
C LYS A 493 -16.65 16.57 -16.79
N GLU A 494 -15.64 16.85 -17.61
CA GLU A 494 -14.37 16.15 -17.65
C GLU A 494 -13.65 16.22 -16.31
N VAL A 495 -13.60 17.41 -15.70
CA VAL A 495 -13.01 17.62 -14.37
C VAL A 495 -13.77 16.85 -13.29
N SER A 496 -15.11 16.86 -13.32
CA SER A 496 -15.94 16.08 -12.38
C SER A 496 -15.65 14.60 -12.47
N GLU A 497 -15.60 14.05 -13.68
CA GLU A 497 -15.29 12.64 -13.93
C GLU A 497 -13.90 12.25 -13.38
N ILE A 498 -12.88 13.06 -13.65
CA ILE A 498 -11.51 12.76 -13.19
C ILE A 498 -11.38 12.84 -11.66
N LEU A 499 -12.00 13.86 -11.03
CA LEU A 499 -11.82 14.13 -9.61
C LEU A 499 -12.80 13.43 -8.69
N HIS A 500 -14.08 13.38 -9.08
CA HIS A 500 -15.16 13.02 -8.17
C HIS A 500 -15.82 11.70 -8.52
N GLU A 501 -15.80 11.30 -9.79
CA GLU A 501 -16.49 10.10 -10.25
C GLU A 501 -15.52 8.93 -10.45
N LYS A 502 -14.72 8.63 -9.43
CA LYS A 502 -13.70 7.56 -9.45
C LYS A 502 -14.24 6.22 -9.95
N LYS A 503 -15.47 5.86 -9.55
CA LYS A 503 -16.12 4.61 -9.97
C LYS A 503 -16.42 4.61 -11.48
N LEU A 504 -16.80 5.75 -12.04
CA LEU A 504 -17.06 5.91 -13.46
C LEU A 504 -15.75 5.81 -14.27
N LEU A 505 -14.68 6.46 -13.80
CA LEU A 505 -13.37 6.40 -14.47
C LEU A 505 -12.77 4.98 -14.46
N LEU A 506 -13.12 4.15 -13.46
CA LEU A 506 -12.70 2.76 -13.36
C LEU A 506 -13.58 1.77 -14.14
N SER A 507 -14.73 2.22 -14.69
CA SER A 507 -15.59 1.37 -15.51
C SER A 507 -14.93 1.03 -16.85
N MET A 508 -15.09 -0.22 -17.30
CA MET A 508 -14.62 -0.66 -18.62
C MET A 508 -15.40 0.01 -19.75
N ASP A 509 -16.63 0.44 -19.50
CA ASP A 509 -17.48 1.14 -20.49
C ASP A 509 -17.04 2.58 -20.75
N ASN A 510 -16.26 3.16 -19.83
CA ASN A 510 -15.73 4.50 -20.00
C ASN A 510 -14.51 4.46 -20.92
N PRO A 511 -14.50 5.14 -22.06
CA PRO A 511 -13.35 5.14 -22.97
C PRO A 511 -12.11 5.86 -22.42
N ARG A 512 -12.27 6.76 -21.44
CA ARG A 512 -11.16 7.55 -20.89
C ARG A 512 -10.18 6.68 -20.13
N ARG A 513 -8.89 6.77 -20.48
CA ARG A 513 -7.77 6.03 -19.88
C ARG A 513 -6.47 6.78 -19.84
N PHE A 514 -6.37 7.93 -20.52
CA PHE A 514 -5.20 8.80 -20.48
C PHE A 514 -5.57 10.12 -19.81
N VAL A 515 -4.88 10.44 -18.72
CA VAL A 515 -5.15 11.65 -17.92
C VAL A 515 -3.94 12.58 -17.99
N PHE A 516 -4.19 13.83 -18.36
CA PHE A 516 -3.17 14.87 -18.42
C PHE A 516 -3.31 15.85 -17.25
N SER A 517 -2.18 16.25 -16.65
CA SER A 517 -2.18 17.20 -15.53
C SER A 517 -0.89 18.01 -15.50
N LYS A 518 -0.96 19.24 -14.98
CA LYS A 518 0.24 20.05 -14.70
C LYS A 518 0.64 19.92 -13.23
N TRP A 519 -0.08 20.60 -12.33
CA TRP A 519 0.22 20.64 -10.89
C TRP A 519 -0.94 20.16 -10.02
N THR A 520 -2.13 20.20 -10.56
CA THR A 520 -3.39 20.07 -9.83
C THR A 520 -3.63 18.69 -9.24
N LEU A 521 -3.12 17.64 -9.87
CA LEU A 521 -3.20 16.28 -9.33
C LEU A 521 -2.08 15.97 -8.30
N LYS A 522 -1.30 16.97 -7.83
CA LYS A 522 -0.21 16.73 -6.87
C LYS A 522 -0.67 16.21 -5.51
N GLU A 523 -1.85 16.63 -5.04
CA GLU A 523 -2.37 16.26 -3.73
C GLU A 523 -3.83 15.79 -3.86
N GLY A 524 -4.17 14.68 -3.22
CA GLY A 524 -5.56 14.22 -3.04
C GLY A 524 -6.17 13.34 -4.13
N TRP A 525 -5.64 13.27 -5.35
CA TRP A 525 -6.11 12.33 -6.36
C TRP A 525 -5.48 10.95 -6.17
N ASP A 526 -6.32 9.91 -6.07
CA ASP A 526 -5.90 8.60 -5.53
C ASP A 526 -6.42 7.39 -6.31
N ASN A 527 -6.39 7.45 -7.64
CA ASN A 527 -6.86 6.34 -8.46
C ASN A 527 -5.88 5.14 -8.41
N PRO A 528 -6.33 3.93 -8.01
CA PRO A 528 -5.45 2.76 -7.86
C PRO A 528 -4.99 2.15 -9.18
N ASN A 529 -5.72 2.40 -10.27
CA ASN A 529 -5.49 1.73 -11.55
C ASN A 529 -4.55 2.51 -12.50
N VAL A 530 -3.72 3.39 -11.96
CA VAL A 530 -2.63 4.02 -12.72
C VAL A 530 -1.50 3.01 -12.88
N PHE A 531 -1.16 2.70 -14.13
CA PHE A 531 -0.08 1.75 -14.47
C PHE A 531 1.07 2.38 -15.27
N THR A 532 0.87 3.58 -15.80
CA THR A 532 1.92 4.31 -16.49
C THR A 532 1.91 5.76 -16.03
N ILE A 533 3.08 6.28 -15.69
CA ILE A 533 3.30 7.71 -15.44
C ILE A 533 4.39 8.18 -16.41
N ALA A 534 4.07 9.18 -17.24
CA ALA A 534 5.01 9.82 -18.13
C ALA A 534 5.22 11.28 -17.71
N LYS A 535 6.47 11.64 -17.44
CA LYS A 535 6.85 13.00 -17.08
C LYS A 535 7.40 13.72 -18.29
N LEU A 536 6.53 14.44 -19.02
CA LEU A 536 6.91 15.30 -20.15
C LEU A 536 7.48 16.67 -19.70
N ARG A 537 7.80 16.77 -18.41
CA ARG A 537 8.38 17.95 -17.77
C ARG A 537 9.30 17.54 -16.62
N SER A 538 10.27 18.37 -16.27
CA SER A 538 11.04 18.21 -15.04
C SER A 538 10.28 18.75 -13.83
N SER A 539 10.43 18.11 -12.66
CA SER A 539 9.94 18.63 -11.38
C SER A 539 11.09 19.04 -10.46
N GLY A 540 10.91 20.14 -9.69
CA GLY A 540 12.00 20.77 -8.97
C GLY A 540 12.49 20.03 -7.72
N SER A 541 11.61 19.45 -6.88
CA SER A 541 12.01 18.87 -5.59
C SER A 541 11.86 17.35 -5.54
N GLU A 542 12.77 16.65 -4.83
CA GLU A 542 12.69 15.20 -4.62
C GLU A 542 11.37 14.78 -3.97
N ILE A 543 10.86 15.55 -3.00
CA ILE A 543 9.57 15.29 -2.35
C ILE A 543 8.41 15.32 -3.36
N SER A 544 8.42 16.32 -4.27
CA SER A 544 7.40 16.41 -5.33
C SER A 544 7.43 15.20 -6.24
N LYS A 545 8.62 14.74 -6.61
CA LYS A 545 8.84 13.56 -7.46
C LYS A 545 8.34 12.28 -6.79
N LEU A 546 8.64 12.09 -5.51
CA LEU A 546 8.14 10.95 -4.72
C LEU A 546 6.61 10.93 -4.63
N GLN A 547 5.99 12.10 -4.46
CA GLN A 547 4.52 12.20 -4.44
C GLN A 547 3.88 11.88 -5.79
N GLU A 548 4.50 12.26 -6.90
CA GLU A 548 4.04 11.94 -8.26
C GLU A 548 4.09 10.42 -8.52
N VAL A 549 5.20 9.78 -8.21
CA VAL A 549 5.35 8.32 -8.34
C VAL A 549 4.40 7.57 -7.43
N GLY A 550 4.28 8.00 -6.16
CA GLY A 550 3.41 7.39 -5.15
C GLY A 550 1.95 7.23 -5.59
N ARG A 551 1.46 8.03 -6.54
CA ARG A 551 0.11 7.91 -7.11
C ARG A 551 -0.09 6.63 -7.92
N GLY A 552 0.96 6.18 -8.61
CA GLY A 552 0.92 4.95 -9.40
C GLY A 552 1.22 3.68 -8.61
N LEU A 553 1.70 3.79 -7.36
CA LEU A 553 2.14 2.63 -6.59
C LEU A 553 1.00 1.82 -5.97
N ARG A 554 -0.22 2.35 -5.88
CA ARG A 554 -1.36 1.63 -5.30
C ARG A 554 -1.68 0.36 -6.07
N LEU A 555 -1.96 -0.73 -5.36
CA LEU A 555 -2.45 -1.96 -5.99
C LEU A 555 -3.80 -1.71 -6.66
N PRO A 556 -4.03 -2.31 -7.84
CA PRO A 556 -5.24 -2.07 -8.61
C PRO A 556 -6.47 -2.72 -8.01
N VAL A 557 -7.63 -2.21 -8.45
CA VAL A 557 -8.92 -2.85 -8.25
C VAL A 557 -9.45 -3.37 -9.59
N ASN A 558 -10.14 -4.51 -9.55
CA ASN A 558 -10.80 -5.08 -10.71
C ASN A 558 -12.14 -4.36 -11.02
N GLU A 559 -12.82 -4.76 -12.08
CA GLU A 559 -14.14 -4.21 -12.48
C GLU A 559 -15.24 -4.41 -11.42
N ASN A 560 -15.07 -5.34 -10.49
CA ASN A 560 -15.98 -5.59 -9.37
C ASN A 560 -15.66 -4.74 -8.12
N GLY A 561 -14.56 -3.96 -8.13
CA GLY A 561 -14.14 -3.11 -7.01
C GLY A 561 -13.28 -3.83 -5.97
N LYS A 562 -12.90 -5.08 -6.19
CA LYS A 562 -12.00 -5.83 -5.32
C LYS A 562 -10.55 -5.44 -5.59
N ARG A 563 -9.78 -5.13 -4.53
CA ARG A 563 -8.33 -4.93 -4.60
C ARG A 563 -7.64 -6.26 -4.86
N ILE A 564 -6.67 -6.26 -5.76
CA ILE A 564 -5.90 -7.46 -6.09
C ILE A 564 -4.56 -7.40 -5.37
N THR A 565 -4.34 -8.34 -4.46
CA THR A 565 -3.14 -8.42 -3.60
C THR A 565 -2.30 -9.67 -3.86
N GLU A 566 -2.87 -10.65 -4.57
CA GLU A 566 -2.26 -11.97 -4.80
C GLU A 566 -1.19 -11.96 -5.90
N GLU A 567 -1.16 -10.88 -6.70
CA GLU A 567 -0.26 -10.75 -7.84
C GLU A 567 0.64 -9.52 -7.73
N GLU A 568 1.78 -9.57 -8.40
CA GLU A 568 2.66 -8.41 -8.52
C GLU A 568 2.25 -7.56 -9.71
N PHE A 569 2.08 -6.27 -9.48
CA PHE A 569 1.83 -5.29 -10.51
C PHE A 569 3.02 -4.33 -10.62
N THR A 570 3.21 -3.80 -11.82
CA THR A 570 4.31 -2.89 -12.11
C THR A 570 3.78 -1.56 -12.62
N LEU A 571 4.29 -0.46 -12.08
CA LEU A 571 4.11 0.89 -12.59
C LEU A 571 5.20 1.18 -13.62
N ASN A 572 4.83 1.53 -14.84
CA ASN A 572 5.75 2.05 -15.85
C ASN A 572 6.03 3.53 -15.55
N TYR A 573 7.27 3.85 -15.23
CA TYR A 573 7.71 5.21 -14.92
C TYR A 573 8.66 5.72 -15.98
N ILE A 574 8.15 6.60 -16.86
CA ILE A 574 8.86 7.14 -18.01
C ILE A 574 9.31 8.55 -17.69
N VAL A 575 10.61 8.77 -17.75
CA VAL A 575 11.26 10.02 -17.37
C VAL A 575 12.25 10.45 -18.45
N ASP A 576 12.56 11.71 -18.46
CA ASP A 576 13.65 12.24 -19.27
C ASP A 576 15.03 11.85 -18.70
N TYR A 577 16.09 12.02 -19.50
CA TYR A 577 17.43 11.63 -19.11
C TYR A 577 18.01 12.47 -17.94
N THR A 578 17.49 13.67 -17.69
CA THR A 578 17.95 14.52 -16.58
C THR A 578 17.44 14.06 -15.23
N GLU A 579 16.34 13.30 -15.20
CA GLU A 579 15.79 12.70 -13.99
C GLU A 579 16.31 11.28 -13.70
N LYS A 580 17.26 10.81 -14.50
CA LYS A 580 17.85 9.47 -14.37
C LYS A 580 18.40 9.21 -12.96
N GLU A 581 19.17 10.15 -12.40
CA GLU A 581 19.75 9.99 -11.06
C GLU A 581 18.69 9.88 -9.95
N PHE A 582 17.61 10.67 -10.03
CA PHE A 582 16.49 10.56 -9.10
C PHE A 582 15.80 9.21 -9.24
N ALA A 583 15.53 8.79 -10.46
CA ALA A 583 14.91 7.50 -10.72
C ALA A 583 15.82 6.35 -10.27
N ASP A 584 17.14 6.46 -10.39
CA ASP A 584 18.11 5.50 -9.89
C ASP A 584 18.11 5.45 -8.34
N LYS A 585 18.04 6.60 -7.66
CA LYS A 585 17.91 6.67 -6.21
C LYS A 585 16.59 6.04 -5.72
N LEU A 586 15.48 6.32 -6.40
CA LEU A 586 14.18 5.73 -6.07
C LEU A 586 14.20 4.20 -6.24
N VAL A 587 14.83 3.72 -7.30
CA VAL A 587 15.07 2.29 -7.56
C VAL A 587 15.91 1.68 -6.43
N ALA A 588 16.97 2.38 -6.03
CA ALA A 588 17.86 1.95 -4.95
C ALA A 588 17.13 1.92 -3.59
N GLU A 589 16.33 2.95 -3.28
CA GLU A 589 15.56 3.02 -2.03
C GLU A 589 14.52 1.89 -1.94
N ILE A 590 13.83 1.58 -3.04
CA ILE A 590 12.82 0.52 -3.08
C ILE A 590 13.49 -0.87 -3.11
N ASN A 591 14.65 -1.02 -3.72
CA ASN A 591 15.39 -2.28 -3.71
C ASN A 591 16.18 -2.51 -2.41
N GLY A 592 16.20 -1.52 -1.50
CA GLY A 592 16.97 -1.61 -0.27
C GLY A 592 18.48 -1.57 -0.49
N ASP A 593 18.96 -0.94 -1.59
CA ASP A 593 20.39 -0.63 -1.83
C ASP A 593 20.91 0.44 -0.85
N ARG A 594 20.46 0.37 0.41
CA ARG A 594 21.34 0.82 1.47
C ARG A 594 22.56 -0.08 1.41
N GLU A 595 23.77 0.47 1.62
CA GLU A 595 24.85 -0.26 2.24
C GLU A 595 24.40 -0.71 3.65
N GLU A 596 23.33 -1.47 3.75
CA GLU A 596 23.09 -2.32 4.88
C GLU A 596 24.14 -3.38 4.76
N LEU A 597 25.18 -3.18 5.52
CA LEU A 597 26.02 -4.29 5.93
C LEU A 597 25.03 -5.38 6.37
N LEU A 598 24.85 -6.40 5.53
CA LEU A 598 24.09 -7.57 5.90
C LEU A 598 24.76 -8.12 7.15
N TYR A 599 24.01 -8.24 8.22
CA TYR A 599 24.55 -8.79 9.46
C TYR A 599 24.00 -10.19 9.69
N ILE A 600 24.85 -11.07 10.20
CA ILE A 600 24.40 -12.33 10.80
C ILE A 600 24.35 -12.10 12.31
N THR A 601 23.17 -12.25 12.90
CA THR A 601 22.99 -12.03 14.34
C THR A 601 23.54 -13.20 15.17
N ASP A 602 23.82 -12.94 16.45
CA ASP A 602 24.27 -14.00 17.35
C ASP A 602 23.25 -15.13 17.44
N GLU A 603 21.95 -14.79 17.51
CA GLU A 603 20.87 -15.79 17.56
C GLU A 603 20.84 -16.69 16.31
N GLN A 604 21.14 -16.14 15.14
CA GLN A 604 21.21 -16.94 13.90
C GLN A 604 22.41 -17.91 13.93
N ILE A 605 23.56 -17.45 14.42
CA ILE A 605 24.75 -18.30 14.55
C ILE A 605 24.53 -19.37 15.62
N GLU A 606 23.97 -19.04 16.77
CA GLU A 606 23.63 -19.99 17.83
C GLU A 606 22.63 -21.06 17.36
N ALA A 607 21.59 -20.65 16.63
CA ALA A 607 20.61 -21.58 16.09
C ALA A 607 21.25 -22.55 15.07
N TYR A 608 22.14 -22.03 14.21
CA TYR A 608 22.88 -22.86 13.24
C TYR A 608 23.87 -23.81 13.93
N ALA A 609 24.67 -23.29 14.86
CA ALA A 609 25.64 -24.09 15.63
C ALA A 609 24.94 -25.24 16.37
N LYS A 610 23.84 -24.96 17.06
CA LYS A 610 23.01 -25.96 17.75
C LYS A 610 22.45 -27.02 16.80
N LYS A 611 22.03 -26.64 15.60
CA LYS A 611 21.48 -27.56 14.59
C LYS A 611 22.59 -28.50 14.04
N CYS A 612 23.78 -27.95 13.83
CA CYS A 612 24.92 -28.67 13.28
C CYS A 612 25.75 -29.41 14.35
N GLY A 613 25.44 -29.20 15.65
CA GLY A 613 26.23 -29.80 16.76
C GLY A 613 27.63 -29.18 16.87
N LEU A 614 27.80 -27.90 16.51
CA LEU A 614 29.05 -27.16 16.53
C LEU A 614 29.05 -26.14 17.67
N GLU A 615 30.24 -25.71 18.13
CA GLU A 615 30.34 -24.56 19.04
C GLU A 615 30.21 -23.25 18.24
N VAL A 616 29.64 -22.24 18.88
CA VAL A 616 29.37 -20.91 18.25
C VAL A 616 30.69 -20.27 17.76
N GLU A 617 31.75 -20.38 18.56
CA GLU A 617 33.09 -19.84 18.28
C GLU A 617 33.69 -20.48 17.02
N ASP A 618 33.48 -21.77 16.82
CA ASP A 618 34.00 -22.52 15.66
C ASP A 618 33.27 -22.05 14.37
N VAL A 619 31.95 -21.86 14.42
CA VAL A 619 31.18 -21.34 13.30
C VAL A 619 31.64 -19.92 12.94
N VAL A 620 31.81 -19.04 13.92
CA VAL A 620 32.30 -17.68 13.68
C VAL A 620 33.72 -17.70 13.09
N ALA A 621 34.62 -18.53 13.61
CA ALA A 621 35.99 -18.64 13.12
C ALA A 621 36.03 -19.14 11.67
N GLU A 622 35.19 -20.11 11.32
CA GLU A 622 35.04 -20.62 9.96
C GLU A 622 34.57 -19.57 8.98
N LEU A 623 33.49 -18.83 9.35
CA LEU A 623 32.91 -17.76 8.51
C LEU A 623 33.88 -16.60 8.32
N LEU A 624 34.68 -16.25 9.34
CA LEU A 624 35.76 -15.26 9.25
C LEU A 624 36.88 -15.74 8.35
N GLY A 625 37.30 -17.01 8.51
CA GLY A 625 38.36 -17.64 7.71
C GLY A 625 38.01 -17.69 6.22
N LYS A 626 36.76 -17.97 5.89
CA LYS A 626 36.22 -17.96 4.52
C LYS A 626 35.93 -16.54 4.00
N LYS A 627 36.12 -15.51 4.81
CA LYS A 627 35.85 -14.12 4.49
C LYS A 627 34.39 -13.87 4.11
N PHE A 628 33.48 -14.62 4.70
CA PHE A 628 32.01 -14.37 4.51
C PHE A 628 31.49 -13.28 5.42
N ILE A 629 32.07 -13.13 6.61
CA ILE A 629 31.78 -12.09 7.57
C ILE A 629 33.04 -11.31 7.97
N LYS A 630 32.83 -10.11 8.54
CA LYS A 630 33.88 -9.26 9.13
C LYS A 630 33.74 -9.26 10.64
N ILE A 631 34.88 -8.98 11.33
CA ILE A 631 34.88 -8.78 12.78
C ILE A 631 33.93 -7.65 13.13
N ARG A 632 33.01 -7.88 14.07
CA ARG A 632 32.04 -6.89 14.50
C ARG A 632 32.68 -5.87 15.46
N LYS A 633 32.20 -4.63 15.42
CA LYS A 633 32.46 -3.61 16.46
C LYS A 633 31.41 -3.75 17.56
N ILE A 634 31.72 -3.26 18.76
CA ILE A 634 30.91 -3.44 19.99
C ILE A 634 29.44 -2.99 19.84
N ASP A 635 29.16 -2.01 18.98
CA ASP A 635 27.82 -1.42 18.79
C ASP A 635 27.02 -2.01 17.60
N MET A 636 27.49 -3.09 16.99
CA MET A 636 26.84 -3.68 15.84
C MET A 636 25.87 -4.81 16.24
N PRO A 637 24.71 -4.95 15.57
CA PRO A 637 23.68 -5.95 15.90
C PRO A 637 24.10 -7.40 15.54
N GLY A 638 25.23 -7.58 14.89
CA GLY A 638 25.77 -8.86 14.45
C GLY A 638 27.06 -8.72 13.65
N TYR A 639 27.50 -9.80 13.02
CA TYR A 639 28.70 -9.84 12.19
C TYR A 639 28.39 -9.33 10.78
N PRO A 640 29.10 -8.28 10.28
CA PRO A 640 28.85 -7.76 8.93
C PRO A 640 29.22 -8.78 7.86
N VAL A 641 28.35 -9.02 6.90
CA VAL A 641 28.60 -9.87 5.74
C VAL A 641 29.47 -9.15 4.72
N VAL A 642 30.41 -9.85 4.12
CA VAL A 642 31.25 -9.33 3.03
C VAL A 642 30.43 -9.34 1.74
N ALA A 643 30.03 -8.18 1.24
CA ALA A 643 29.12 -8.04 0.10
C ALA A 643 29.61 -8.79 -1.17
N GLU A 644 30.91 -8.76 -1.43
CA GLU A 644 31.54 -9.43 -2.57
C GLU A 644 31.43 -10.96 -2.50
N ASN A 645 31.31 -11.52 -1.31
CA ASN A 645 31.24 -12.97 -1.04
C ASN A 645 29.82 -13.42 -0.65
N ALA A 646 28.83 -12.52 -0.64
CA ALA A 646 27.47 -12.81 -0.20
C ALA A 646 26.78 -13.94 -1.01
N ALA A 647 27.02 -13.99 -2.32
CA ALA A 647 26.50 -15.06 -3.18
C ALA A 647 27.09 -16.44 -2.84
N SER A 648 28.40 -16.49 -2.60
CA SER A 648 29.11 -17.73 -2.20
C SER A 648 28.72 -18.15 -0.79
N PHE A 649 28.54 -17.19 0.11
CA PHE A 649 28.07 -17.43 1.47
C PHE A 649 26.64 -18.04 1.47
N GLY A 650 25.70 -17.47 0.71
CA GLY A 650 24.36 -18.01 0.60
C GLY A 650 24.29 -19.39 -0.05
N ALA A 651 25.19 -19.68 -0.99
CA ALA A 651 25.30 -21.01 -1.61
C ALA A 651 25.85 -22.07 -0.65
N GLU A 652 26.85 -21.71 0.19
CA GLU A 652 27.53 -22.66 1.09
C GLU A 652 26.79 -22.80 2.44
N TYR A 653 26.15 -21.74 2.93
CA TYR A 653 25.42 -21.72 4.21
C TYR A 653 23.98 -21.18 4.01
N PRO A 654 23.13 -21.89 3.25
CA PRO A 654 21.78 -21.41 2.92
C PRO A 654 20.86 -21.26 4.15
N GLU A 655 21.17 -21.94 5.24
CA GLU A 655 20.38 -21.86 6.47
C GLU A 655 20.81 -20.69 7.36
N LEU A 656 22.09 -20.33 7.34
CA LEU A 656 22.66 -19.25 8.14
C LEU A 656 22.55 -17.90 7.41
N PHE A 657 22.81 -17.90 6.12
CA PHE A 657 22.71 -16.76 5.26
C PHE A 657 21.61 -16.97 4.23
N LYS A 658 20.40 -16.67 4.61
CA LYS A 658 19.34 -16.40 3.65
C LYS A 658 19.68 -15.09 2.98
N GLN A 659 20.39 -15.16 1.84
CA GLN A 659 20.50 -14.02 0.95
C GLN A 659 19.08 -13.56 0.72
N GLY A 660 18.76 -12.35 1.22
CA GLY A 660 17.39 -11.90 1.34
C GLY A 660 16.62 -12.18 0.06
N GLU A 661 15.37 -12.62 0.18
CA GLU A 661 14.39 -12.83 -0.87
C GLU A 661 14.08 -11.54 -1.66
N THR A 662 15.09 -10.77 -1.93
CA THR A 662 15.07 -9.54 -2.71
C THR A 662 15.25 -9.88 -4.18
N GLY A 663 14.22 -10.47 -4.76
CA GLY A 663 14.03 -10.31 -6.19
C GLY A 663 13.98 -8.82 -6.46
N ARG A 664 14.81 -8.35 -7.39
CA ARG A 664 14.81 -6.95 -7.81
C ARG A 664 13.42 -6.60 -8.33
N LYS A 665 12.57 -6.06 -7.48
CA LYS A 665 11.21 -5.68 -7.80
C LYS A 665 11.16 -4.35 -8.57
N VAL A 666 12.24 -3.60 -8.64
CA VAL A 666 12.35 -2.41 -9.47
C VAL A 666 13.27 -2.69 -10.64
N ARG A 667 12.77 -2.49 -11.84
CA ARG A 667 13.41 -2.85 -13.09
C ARG A 667 13.84 -1.60 -13.83
N ASP A 668 15.07 -1.58 -14.32
CA ASP A 668 15.54 -0.60 -15.28
C ASP A 668 15.41 -1.19 -16.68
N ARG A 669 14.41 -0.75 -17.45
CA ARG A 669 14.14 -1.25 -18.80
C ARG A 669 15.24 -0.92 -19.78
N ASN A 670 16.00 0.14 -19.54
CA ASN A 670 17.16 0.50 -20.38
C ASN A 670 18.31 -0.50 -20.25
N LYS A 671 18.38 -1.23 -19.11
CA LYS A 671 19.41 -2.24 -18.85
C LYS A 671 19.00 -3.66 -19.23
N ASN A 672 17.68 -3.98 -19.35
CA ASN A 672 17.16 -5.33 -19.48
C ASN A 672 15.88 -5.41 -20.31
N THR A 673 15.94 -5.23 -21.62
CA THR A 673 14.79 -5.37 -22.51
C THR A 673 14.33 -6.83 -22.78
N SER A 674 15.16 -7.85 -22.42
CA SER A 674 14.89 -9.25 -22.75
C SER A 674 14.31 -10.12 -21.63
N ARG A 675 14.20 -9.63 -20.38
CA ARG A 675 13.87 -10.47 -19.21
C ARG A 675 12.43 -10.40 -18.72
N GLU A 676 11.59 -9.57 -19.26
CA GLU A 676 10.19 -9.42 -18.79
C GLU A 676 9.22 -10.42 -19.44
N ARG A 677 9.60 -11.01 -20.56
CA ARG A 677 8.80 -11.99 -21.29
C ARG A 677 9.53 -13.34 -21.31
N ILE A 678 8.88 -14.35 -20.74
CA ILE A 678 9.33 -15.73 -20.76
C ILE A 678 8.69 -16.39 -21.96
N LYS A 679 9.49 -17.03 -22.80
CA LYS A 679 8.99 -17.74 -23.99
C LYS A 679 8.38 -19.06 -23.55
N ILE A 680 7.17 -19.33 -24.02
CA ILE A 680 6.52 -20.63 -23.87
C ILE A 680 7.02 -21.54 -25.00
N ARG A 681 7.37 -22.78 -24.68
CA ARG A 681 7.77 -23.79 -25.66
C ARG A 681 6.52 -24.48 -26.22
N PRO A 682 6.12 -24.24 -27.48
CA PRO A 682 4.86 -24.76 -28.00
C PRO A 682 4.80 -26.31 -27.99
N GLU A 683 5.93 -26.96 -28.26
CA GLU A 683 6.05 -28.41 -28.22
C GLU A 683 5.78 -28.99 -26.83
N ARG A 684 6.23 -28.30 -25.77
CA ARG A 684 5.99 -28.72 -24.38
C ARG A 684 4.56 -28.39 -23.93
N TYR A 685 4.04 -27.28 -24.38
CA TYR A 685 2.62 -26.97 -24.16
C TYR A 685 1.70 -28.02 -24.81
N ALA A 686 2.03 -28.50 -26.00
CA ALA A 686 1.22 -29.51 -26.69
C ALA A 686 1.04 -30.78 -25.84
N GLU A 687 2.07 -31.19 -25.08
CA GLU A 687 2.04 -32.34 -24.17
C GLU A 687 1.18 -32.08 -22.92
N LEU A 688 1.14 -30.84 -22.43
CA LEU A 688 0.32 -30.42 -21.27
C LEU A 688 -1.10 -29.95 -21.66
N LYS A 689 -1.39 -29.76 -22.94
CA LYS A 689 -2.60 -29.09 -23.45
C LYS A 689 -3.89 -29.68 -22.93
N GLN A 690 -4.02 -31.00 -22.95
CA GLN A 690 -5.27 -31.67 -22.52
C GLN A 690 -5.53 -31.43 -21.03
N LEU A 691 -4.52 -31.64 -20.18
CA LEU A 691 -4.60 -31.35 -18.76
C LEU A 691 -4.95 -29.90 -18.50
N TRP A 692 -4.24 -28.98 -19.15
CA TRP A 692 -4.43 -27.54 -19.01
C TRP A 692 -5.85 -27.09 -19.35
N LEU A 693 -6.39 -27.51 -20.48
CA LEU A 693 -7.74 -27.14 -20.89
C LEU A 693 -8.80 -27.69 -19.95
N LYS A 694 -8.60 -28.91 -19.41
CA LYS A 694 -9.52 -29.53 -18.45
C LYS A 694 -9.50 -28.84 -17.08
N MET A 695 -8.33 -28.45 -16.57
CA MET A 695 -8.22 -27.66 -15.33
C MET A 695 -8.89 -26.29 -15.42
N ASN A 696 -8.97 -25.72 -16.63
CA ASN A 696 -9.57 -24.42 -16.88
C ASN A 696 -11.04 -24.47 -17.30
N GLU A 697 -11.69 -25.65 -17.27
CA GLU A 697 -13.13 -25.77 -17.39
C GLU A 697 -13.81 -25.12 -16.16
N HIS A 698 -15.04 -24.68 -16.33
CA HIS A 698 -15.74 -23.98 -15.26
C HIS A 698 -16.47 -24.97 -14.33
N TYR A 699 -16.13 -24.91 -13.04
CA TYR A 699 -16.76 -25.73 -12.00
C TYR A 699 -17.41 -24.83 -10.95
N LEU A 700 -18.58 -25.23 -10.50
CA LEU A 700 -19.27 -24.61 -9.35
C LEU A 700 -19.10 -25.49 -8.12
N LEU A 701 -18.84 -24.84 -7.00
CA LEU A 701 -18.83 -25.53 -5.70
C LEU A 701 -20.28 -25.77 -5.24
N THR A 702 -20.61 -26.99 -4.91
CA THR A 702 -21.94 -27.39 -4.43
C THR A 702 -21.83 -28.02 -3.05
N PHE A 703 -22.80 -27.77 -2.20
CA PHE A 703 -22.85 -28.31 -0.84
C PHE A 703 -24.02 -29.29 -0.69
N ASP A 704 -23.78 -30.46 -0.07
CA ASP A 704 -24.77 -31.52 0.12
C ASP A 704 -25.64 -31.34 1.37
N ALA A 705 -25.50 -30.22 2.13
CA ALA A 705 -26.09 -30.12 3.45
C ALA A 705 -26.76 -28.77 3.72
N ASP A 706 -27.93 -28.81 4.38
CA ASP A 706 -28.50 -27.64 5.06
C ASP A 706 -27.66 -27.32 6.32
N LEU A 707 -26.69 -26.43 6.12
CA LEU A 707 -25.73 -26.02 7.13
C LEU A 707 -26.41 -25.40 8.36
N ASN A 708 -27.54 -24.71 8.17
CA ASN A 708 -28.25 -24.04 9.25
C ASN A 708 -28.89 -25.07 10.23
N THR A 709 -29.54 -26.10 9.70
CA THR A 709 -30.14 -27.17 10.53
C THR A 709 -29.06 -27.96 11.28
N GLN A 710 -27.91 -28.20 10.67
CA GLN A 710 -26.79 -28.87 11.35
C GLN A 710 -26.15 -27.99 12.42
N LEU A 711 -26.02 -26.70 12.19
CA LEU A 711 -25.51 -25.74 13.14
C LEU A 711 -26.44 -25.64 14.38
N GLU A 712 -27.76 -25.59 14.16
CA GLU A 712 -28.76 -25.61 15.27
C GLU A 712 -28.58 -26.81 16.17
N SER A 713 -28.35 -27.99 15.59
CA SER A 713 -28.13 -29.22 16.35
C SER A 713 -26.76 -29.27 17.06
N ALA A 714 -25.71 -28.70 16.45
CA ALA A 714 -24.35 -28.76 16.97
C ALA A 714 -24.02 -27.68 18.02
N LEU A 715 -24.58 -26.50 17.91
CA LEU A 715 -24.27 -25.34 18.75
C LEU A 715 -24.36 -25.61 20.27
N PRO A 716 -25.38 -26.31 20.79
CA PRO A 716 -25.45 -26.61 22.22
C PRO A 716 -24.28 -27.45 22.74
N GLY A 717 -23.72 -28.31 21.89
CA GLY A 717 -22.56 -29.13 22.22
C GLY A 717 -21.22 -28.41 22.04
N LEU A 718 -21.20 -27.38 21.21
CA LEU A 718 -20.00 -26.57 20.96
C LEU A 718 -19.72 -25.58 22.09
N ILE A 719 -20.76 -25.14 22.82
CA ILE A 719 -20.63 -24.14 23.88
C ILE A 719 -20.24 -24.83 25.16
N THR A 720 -19.03 -24.59 25.64
CA THR A 720 -18.47 -25.18 26.86
C THR A 720 -18.14 -24.10 27.90
N GLN A 721 -18.04 -24.50 29.19
CA GLN A 721 -17.83 -23.56 30.30
C GLN A 721 -16.47 -22.85 30.24
N ASP A 722 -15.45 -23.46 29.65
CA ASP A 722 -14.12 -22.90 29.47
C ASP A 722 -14.06 -21.73 28.48
N MET A 723 -15.08 -21.59 27.63
CA MET A 723 -15.22 -20.43 26.75
C MET A 723 -15.59 -19.15 27.48
N PHE A 724 -16.20 -19.29 28.67
CA PHE A 724 -16.64 -18.17 29.48
C PHE A 724 -15.59 -17.82 30.53
N VAL A 725 -14.67 -16.94 30.16
CA VAL A 725 -13.51 -16.56 30.97
C VAL A 725 -13.73 -15.17 31.56
N LYS A 726 -13.43 -15.00 32.84
CA LYS A 726 -13.45 -13.71 33.53
C LYS A 726 -12.32 -12.81 32.98
N THR A 727 -12.65 -11.57 32.76
CA THR A 727 -11.63 -10.56 32.37
C THR A 727 -11.10 -9.93 33.66
N ILE A 728 -9.83 -10.17 33.99
CA ILE A 728 -9.14 -9.56 35.11
C ILE A 728 -8.43 -8.29 34.67
N SER A 729 -8.81 -7.16 35.24
CA SER A 729 -8.07 -5.90 35.04
C SER A 729 -7.28 -5.62 36.33
N GLN A 730 -5.96 -5.52 36.21
CA GLN A 730 -5.10 -5.14 37.31
C GLN A 730 -4.97 -3.62 37.36
N THR A 731 -5.48 -2.98 38.40
CA THR A 731 -5.30 -1.54 38.62
C THR A 731 -4.10 -1.33 39.55
N VAL A 732 -3.04 -0.76 39.00
CA VAL A 732 -1.89 -0.32 39.80
C VAL A 732 -2.17 1.09 40.33
N ARG A 733 -2.25 1.28 41.63
CA ARG A 733 -2.31 2.61 42.27
C ARG A 733 -0.88 3.10 42.52
N GLN A 734 -0.55 4.28 42.02
CA GLN A 734 0.71 4.97 42.35
C GLN A 734 0.49 5.95 43.50
N LYS A 735 1.33 5.90 44.52
CA LYS A 735 1.39 6.90 45.59
C LYS A 735 2.57 7.83 45.35
N VAL A 736 2.33 9.13 45.41
CA VAL A 736 3.38 10.13 45.47
C VAL A 736 3.94 10.15 46.89
N GLN A 737 5.21 9.84 47.06
CA GLN A 737 5.93 10.00 48.30
C GLN A 737 7.02 11.07 48.10
N THR A 738 7.19 11.94 49.07
CA THR A 738 8.25 12.97 49.07
C THR A 738 9.48 12.38 49.75
N GLU A 739 10.55 12.14 48.99
CA GLU A 739 11.85 11.75 49.53
C GLU A 739 12.86 12.84 49.16
N ASN A 740 13.57 13.35 50.12
CA ASN A 740 14.60 14.41 49.97
C ASN A 740 14.13 15.65 49.22
N GLY A 741 12.89 16.09 49.42
CA GLY A 741 12.35 17.28 48.77
C GLY A 741 11.88 17.07 47.31
N MET A 742 11.98 15.86 46.77
CA MET A 742 11.47 15.53 45.45
C MET A 742 10.28 14.54 45.53
N ALA A 743 9.26 14.77 44.71
CA ALA A 743 8.13 13.87 44.62
C ALA A 743 8.52 12.61 43.80
N VAL A 744 8.55 11.46 44.48
CA VAL A 744 8.86 10.16 43.87
C VAL A 744 7.58 9.34 43.79
N LEU A 745 7.26 8.88 42.59
CA LEU A 745 6.15 7.95 42.35
C LEU A 745 6.60 6.51 42.67
N ARG A 746 6.04 5.92 43.72
CA ARG A 746 6.25 4.49 44.03
C ARG A 746 5.00 3.70 43.73
N ASP A 747 5.17 2.57 43.05
CA ASP A 747 4.11 1.59 42.84
C ASP A 747 3.71 0.95 44.17
N SER A 748 2.51 1.23 44.64
CA SER A 748 1.91 0.42 45.73
C SER A 748 1.16 -0.73 45.11
N SER A 749 1.44 -1.94 45.53
CA SER A 749 0.69 -3.14 45.18
C SER A 749 -0.79 -2.94 45.53
N GLY A 750 -1.56 -2.48 44.57
CA GLY A 750 -3.00 -2.35 44.71
C GLY A 750 -3.66 -3.71 44.60
N LYS A 751 -4.73 -3.90 45.37
CA LYS A 751 -5.61 -5.07 45.23
C LYS A 751 -6.06 -5.14 43.78
N SER A 752 -5.90 -6.30 43.14
CA SER A 752 -6.49 -6.56 41.83
C SER A 752 -8.01 -6.56 41.99
N TYR A 753 -8.66 -5.65 41.28
CA TYR A 753 -10.12 -5.67 41.16
C TYR A 753 -10.49 -6.37 39.86
N GLU A 754 -11.37 -7.38 39.97
CA GLU A 754 -12.03 -7.95 38.79
C GLU A 754 -12.99 -6.88 38.23
N VAL A 755 -12.63 -6.21 37.16
CA VAL A 755 -13.56 -5.35 36.45
C VAL A 755 -14.14 -6.18 35.33
N GLU A 756 -15.33 -6.70 35.52
CA GLU A 756 -16.09 -7.42 34.52
C GLU A 756 -16.65 -6.39 33.51
N ARG A 757 -16.03 -6.27 32.34
CA ARG A 757 -16.63 -5.52 31.21
C ARG A 757 -17.68 -6.41 30.55
N LYS A 758 -18.92 -6.30 31.02
CA LYS A 758 -20.06 -7.04 30.46
C LYS A 758 -20.47 -6.42 29.12
N ILE A 759 -20.74 -7.27 28.16
CA ILE A 759 -21.43 -6.91 26.90
C ILE A 759 -22.91 -7.14 27.17
N ASP A 760 -23.76 -6.21 26.76
CA ASP A 760 -25.21 -6.41 26.76
C ASP A 760 -25.57 -7.67 25.97
N TYR A 761 -26.46 -8.49 26.49
CA TYR A 761 -26.79 -9.80 25.94
C TYR A 761 -27.28 -9.70 24.48
N GLY A 762 -28.15 -8.75 24.17
CA GLY A 762 -28.61 -8.54 22.80
C GLY A 762 -27.49 -8.16 21.84
N LYS A 763 -26.58 -7.29 22.30
CA LYS A 763 -25.37 -6.92 21.55
C LYS A 763 -24.40 -8.10 21.38
N PHE A 764 -24.28 -8.95 22.38
CA PHE A 764 -23.45 -10.15 22.32
C PHE A 764 -23.93 -11.09 21.19
N LEU A 765 -25.23 -11.36 21.13
CA LEU A 765 -25.85 -12.18 20.09
C LEU A 765 -25.71 -11.57 18.71
N GLN A 766 -25.97 -10.28 18.58
CA GLN A 766 -25.83 -9.55 17.31
C GLN A 766 -24.40 -9.61 16.79
N ARG A 767 -23.41 -9.49 17.67
CA ARG A 767 -22.00 -9.56 17.27
C ARG A 767 -21.58 -10.95 16.82
N ILE A 768 -22.13 -12.02 17.40
CA ILE A 768 -21.92 -13.39 16.90
C ILE A 768 -22.58 -13.56 15.53
N GLN A 769 -23.81 -13.05 15.35
CA GLN A 769 -24.48 -13.06 14.05
C GLN A 769 -23.65 -12.37 12.96
N LEU A 770 -23.11 -11.19 13.26
CA LEU A 770 -22.31 -10.41 12.29
C LEU A 770 -20.98 -11.10 11.95
N LYS A 771 -20.35 -11.77 12.92
CA LYS A 771 -19.05 -12.45 12.71
C LYS A 771 -19.18 -13.81 12.03
N GLU A 772 -20.17 -14.58 12.45
CA GLU A 772 -20.29 -16.01 12.08
C GLU A 772 -21.56 -16.30 11.28
N SER A 773 -22.36 -15.30 10.93
CA SER A 773 -23.63 -15.49 10.19
C SER A 773 -24.55 -16.53 10.84
N VAL A 774 -24.56 -16.59 12.18
CA VAL A 774 -25.45 -17.45 12.95
C VAL A 774 -26.72 -16.69 13.29
N PRO A 775 -27.93 -17.22 13.00
CA PRO A 775 -29.18 -16.53 13.40
C PRO A 775 -29.22 -16.27 14.90
N VAL A 776 -29.69 -15.08 15.30
CA VAL A 776 -29.78 -14.67 16.72
C VAL A 776 -30.62 -15.67 17.52
N ALA A 777 -31.75 -16.14 16.97
CA ALA A 777 -32.61 -17.12 17.60
C ALA A 777 -31.87 -18.44 17.88
N THR A 778 -31.13 -18.95 16.93
CA THR A 778 -30.35 -20.19 17.04
C THR A 778 -29.30 -20.09 18.16
N MET A 779 -28.56 -18.96 18.19
CA MET A 779 -27.55 -18.71 19.22
C MET A 779 -28.19 -18.52 20.61
N HIS A 780 -29.33 -17.83 20.70
CA HIS A 780 -30.10 -17.65 21.93
C HIS A 780 -30.52 -19.01 22.48
N ASN A 781 -31.14 -19.88 21.68
CA ASN A 781 -31.56 -21.22 22.08
C ASN A 781 -30.39 -22.07 22.60
N ALA A 782 -29.25 -22.02 21.91
CA ALA A 782 -28.05 -22.76 22.34
C ALA A 782 -27.53 -22.28 23.71
N LEU A 783 -27.51 -20.98 23.95
CA LEU A 783 -27.11 -20.42 25.26
C LEU A 783 -28.12 -20.70 26.36
N CYS A 784 -29.42 -20.75 26.04
CA CYS A 784 -30.47 -21.16 27.01
C CYS A 784 -30.29 -22.65 27.38
N ILE A 785 -30.02 -23.51 26.39
CA ILE A 785 -29.75 -24.95 26.69
C ILE A 785 -28.50 -25.08 27.56
N PHE A 786 -27.41 -24.34 27.24
CA PHE A 786 -26.21 -24.34 28.04
C PHE A 786 -26.48 -23.89 29.50
N ALA A 787 -27.23 -22.81 29.69
CA ALA A 787 -27.56 -22.29 31.02
C ALA A 787 -28.48 -23.26 31.81
N ASN A 788 -29.47 -23.86 31.14
CA ASN A 788 -30.37 -24.83 31.74
C ASN A 788 -29.64 -26.12 32.19
N ASN A 789 -28.55 -26.48 31.51
CA ASN A 789 -27.67 -27.57 31.88
C ASN A 789 -26.65 -27.20 32.98
N GLY A 790 -26.84 -26.09 33.68
CA GLY A 790 -26.01 -25.64 34.80
C GLY A 790 -24.79 -24.81 34.39
N GLY A 791 -24.64 -24.47 33.12
CA GLY A 791 -23.61 -23.58 32.60
C GLY A 791 -23.80 -22.15 33.10
N LYS A 792 -22.69 -21.43 33.32
CA LYS A 792 -22.71 -20.03 33.79
C LYS A 792 -22.16 -19.13 32.68
N PRO A 793 -23.00 -18.61 31.78
CA PRO A 793 -22.55 -17.75 30.68
C PRO A 793 -22.05 -16.42 31.21
N MET A 794 -20.96 -15.94 30.64
CA MET A 794 -20.41 -14.59 30.86
C MET A 794 -20.27 -13.87 29.51
N PHE A 795 -20.92 -12.73 29.40
CA PHE A 795 -20.96 -11.96 28.13
C PHE A 795 -19.89 -10.86 28.13
N ASN A 796 -18.71 -11.19 27.68
CA ASN A 796 -17.58 -10.29 27.51
C ASN A 796 -16.83 -10.56 26.20
N GLU A 797 -15.86 -9.71 25.84
CA GLU A 797 -15.11 -9.80 24.58
C GLU A 797 -14.39 -11.15 24.41
N ARG A 798 -13.84 -11.70 25.47
CA ARG A 798 -13.09 -12.95 25.44
C ARG A 798 -13.99 -14.16 25.18
N SER A 799 -15.13 -14.19 25.88
CA SER A 799 -16.15 -15.20 25.63
C SER A 799 -16.73 -15.14 24.24
N LEU A 800 -16.97 -13.92 23.72
CA LEU A 800 -17.41 -13.71 22.34
C LEU A 800 -16.39 -14.27 21.34
N THR A 801 -15.13 -13.96 21.54
CA THR A 801 -14.05 -14.44 20.67
C THR A 801 -13.93 -15.95 20.70
N ASN A 802 -13.98 -16.58 21.89
CA ASN A 802 -13.88 -18.02 22.03
C ASN A 802 -15.04 -18.76 21.35
N ILE A 803 -16.27 -18.25 21.50
CA ILE A 803 -17.47 -18.82 20.85
C ILE A 803 -17.37 -18.67 19.32
N CYS A 804 -17.03 -17.49 18.83
CA CYS A 804 -16.86 -17.28 17.38
C CYS A 804 -15.79 -18.22 16.81
N ASN A 805 -14.65 -18.39 17.48
CA ASN A 805 -13.60 -19.31 17.04
C ASN A 805 -14.07 -20.78 17.01
N ALA A 806 -14.85 -21.19 17.99
CA ALA A 806 -15.41 -22.56 18.04
C ALA A 806 -16.41 -22.79 16.89
N ILE A 807 -17.30 -21.84 16.64
CA ILE A 807 -18.25 -21.89 15.53
C ILE A 807 -17.53 -21.92 14.19
N HIS A 808 -16.54 -21.05 14.04
CA HIS A 808 -15.72 -20.99 12.83
C HIS A 808 -14.99 -22.30 12.55
N LYS A 809 -14.36 -22.88 13.58
CA LYS A 809 -13.70 -24.17 13.50
C LYS A 809 -14.68 -25.28 13.12
N TRP A 810 -15.85 -25.32 13.77
CA TRP A 810 -16.88 -26.32 13.48
C TRP A 810 -17.38 -26.22 12.04
N LYS A 811 -17.64 -25.00 11.54
CA LYS A 811 -18.03 -24.79 10.13
C LYS A 811 -16.99 -25.36 9.18
N ILE A 812 -15.72 -25.06 9.43
CA ILE A 812 -14.63 -25.57 8.63
C ILE A 812 -14.62 -27.11 8.64
N GLU A 813 -14.66 -27.73 9.82
CA GLU A 813 -14.62 -29.18 9.97
C GLU A 813 -15.85 -29.87 9.40
N THR A 814 -17.01 -29.24 9.46
CA THR A 814 -18.27 -29.79 8.94
C THR A 814 -18.37 -29.69 7.42
N LEU A 815 -17.83 -28.61 6.85
CA LEU A 815 -17.79 -28.43 5.40
C LEU A 815 -16.68 -29.24 4.75
N LEU A 816 -15.61 -29.55 5.48
CA LEU A 816 -14.56 -30.45 5.03
C LEU A 816 -15.17 -31.83 4.69
N GLY A 817 -15.10 -32.21 3.41
CA GLY A 817 -15.59 -33.50 2.90
C GLY A 817 -17.08 -33.55 2.56
N ARG A 818 -17.83 -32.42 2.65
CA ARG A 818 -19.26 -32.37 2.27
C ARG A 818 -19.56 -31.37 1.16
N PHE A 819 -18.58 -31.05 0.39
CA PHE A 819 -18.71 -30.26 -0.81
C PHE A 819 -18.22 -31.06 -2.02
N SER A 820 -18.77 -30.74 -3.16
CA SER A 820 -18.40 -31.34 -4.44
C SER A 820 -18.30 -30.26 -5.50
N TYR A 821 -17.71 -30.59 -6.63
CA TYR A 821 -17.65 -29.70 -7.78
C TYR A 821 -18.56 -30.21 -8.87
N GLN A 822 -19.39 -29.30 -9.40
CA GLN A 822 -20.26 -29.59 -10.53
C GLN A 822 -19.76 -28.83 -11.75
N LYS A 823 -19.48 -29.58 -12.83
CA LYS A 823 -19.05 -29.01 -14.12
C LYS A 823 -20.16 -28.23 -14.77
N VAL A 824 -19.84 -27.02 -15.24
CA VAL A 824 -20.73 -26.19 -16.06
C VAL A 824 -20.35 -26.36 -17.52
N ASN A 825 -21.26 -26.88 -18.32
CA ASN A 825 -21.03 -27.09 -19.76
C ASN A 825 -20.94 -25.76 -20.49
N ARG A 826 -19.73 -25.35 -20.90
CA ARG A 826 -19.50 -24.24 -21.82
C ARG A 826 -18.88 -24.76 -23.12
N THR A 827 -19.33 -24.19 -24.23
CA THR A 827 -18.89 -24.60 -25.58
C THR A 827 -17.60 -23.89 -26.05
N ARG A 828 -17.09 -22.91 -25.30
CA ARG A 828 -15.90 -22.12 -25.70
C ARG A 828 -14.71 -22.42 -24.81
N ILE A 829 -13.55 -22.60 -25.46
CA ILE A 829 -12.25 -22.68 -24.74
C ILE A 829 -11.96 -21.32 -24.12
N LYS A 830 -11.66 -21.32 -22.83
CA LYS A 830 -11.25 -20.13 -22.09
C LYS A 830 -9.82 -19.73 -22.52
N LYS A 831 -9.64 -18.48 -22.93
CA LYS A 831 -8.30 -17.90 -23.13
C LYS A 831 -7.64 -17.69 -21.77
N THR A 832 -6.37 -18.06 -21.67
CA THR A 832 -5.55 -17.88 -20.45
C THR A 832 -4.21 -17.25 -20.80
N SER A 833 -3.34 -17.06 -19.82
CA SER A 833 -1.96 -16.61 -20.06
C SER A 833 -1.09 -17.64 -20.80
N LEU A 834 -1.50 -18.90 -20.87
CA LEU A 834 -0.79 -19.98 -21.58
C LEU A 834 -1.40 -20.31 -22.95
N ASN A 835 -2.69 -20.10 -23.14
CA ASN A 835 -3.39 -20.48 -24.37
C ASN A 835 -4.26 -19.39 -24.96
N LYS A 836 -4.33 -19.37 -26.27
CA LYS A 836 -5.26 -18.58 -27.08
C LYS A 836 -6.69 -19.14 -27.01
N SER A 837 -7.68 -18.40 -27.53
CA SER A 837 -9.07 -18.82 -27.59
C SER A 837 -9.32 -20.09 -28.47
N ASN A 838 -8.40 -20.41 -29.36
CA ASN A 838 -8.41 -21.65 -30.14
C ASN A 838 -7.71 -22.84 -29.43
N GLY A 839 -7.20 -22.64 -28.21
CA GLY A 839 -6.48 -23.64 -27.41
C GLY A 839 -5.03 -23.86 -27.80
N GLU A 840 -4.45 -23.03 -28.67
CA GLU A 840 -3.02 -23.05 -29.00
C GLU A 840 -2.22 -22.28 -27.99
N ALA A 841 -0.91 -22.60 -27.87
CA ALA A 841 -0.01 -21.90 -26.95
C ALA A 841 0.11 -20.40 -27.26
N GLU A 842 0.18 -19.58 -26.24
CA GLU A 842 0.71 -18.22 -26.34
C GLU A 842 2.23 -18.29 -26.60
N THR A 843 2.78 -17.24 -27.23
CA THR A 843 4.22 -17.21 -27.55
C THR A 843 5.05 -16.85 -26.33
N PHE A 844 4.54 -15.93 -25.52
CA PHE A 844 5.24 -15.41 -24.36
C PHE A 844 4.29 -15.24 -23.18
N ILE A 845 4.84 -15.33 -21.98
CA ILE A 845 4.15 -15.03 -20.73
C ILE A 845 4.97 -14.00 -19.92
N THR A 846 4.30 -13.16 -19.16
CA THR A 846 4.96 -12.21 -18.27
C THR A 846 5.64 -12.94 -17.12
N GLN A 847 6.88 -12.61 -16.81
CA GLN A 847 7.66 -13.24 -15.73
C GLN A 847 6.91 -13.27 -14.40
N GLY A 848 6.28 -12.15 -14.00
CA GLY A 848 5.57 -12.06 -12.72
C GLY A 848 4.42 -13.04 -12.54
N LEU A 849 3.83 -13.53 -13.63
CA LEU A 849 2.82 -14.59 -13.60
C LEU A 849 3.42 -15.97 -13.33
N VAL A 850 4.68 -16.20 -13.68
CA VAL A 850 5.36 -17.49 -13.47
C VAL A 850 6.12 -17.50 -12.15
N GLY A 851 6.86 -16.44 -11.82
CA GLY A 851 7.62 -16.36 -10.58
C GLY A 851 8.16 -14.96 -10.31
N LYS A 852 8.39 -14.67 -9.01
CA LYS A 852 8.95 -13.40 -8.53
C LYS A 852 10.40 -13.23 -8.99
N PHE A 853 11.14 -14.32 -8.95
CA PHE A 853 12.57 -14.38 -9.27
C PHE A 853 12.77 -15.05 -10.61
N ALA A 854 13.64 -14.50 -11.44
CA ALA A 854 14.09 -15.13 -12.66
C ALA A 854 15.63 -15.07 -12.73
N GLU A 855 16.24 -16.19 -12.96
CA GLU A 855 17.70 -16.28 -13.08
C GLU A 855 18.09 -16.77 -14.48
N PRO A 856 19.20 -16.25 -15.04
CA PRO A 856 19.75 -16.81 -16.27
C PRO A 856 20.40 -18.16 -15.94
N GLY A 857 19.91 -19.22 -16.54
CA GLY A 857 20.44 -20.57 -16.38
C GLY A 857 19.94 -21.50 -17.46
N LYS A 858 20.59 -22.66 -17.60
CA LYS A 858 20.08 -23.71 -18.48
C LYS A 858 18.90 -24.39 -17.80
N VAL A 859 17.73 -24.22 -18.36
CA VAL A 859 16.51 -24.92 -17.95
C VAL A 859 16.42 -26.23 -18.69
N SER A 860 15.90 -27.26 -18.01
CA SER A 860 15.63 -28.55 -18.65
C SER A 860 14.85 -28.38 -19.95
N LYS A 861 15.15 -29.20 -20.94
CA LYS A 861 14.38 -29.27 -22.19
C LYS A 861 12.93 -29.76 -21.98
N LYS A 862 12.67 -30.41 -20.86
CA LYS A 862 11.33 -30.89 -20.46
C LYS A 862 10.47 -29.80 -19.80
N TYR A 863 11.07 -28.66 -19.44
CA TYR A 863 10.34 -27.55 -18.80
C TYR A 863 9.57 -26.72 -19.82
N LEU A 864 8.35 -26.32 -19.47
CA LEU A 864 7.42 -25.58 -20.34
C LEU A 864 7.98 -24.25 -20.84
N TYR A 865 8.82 -23.61 -20.03
CA TYR A 865 9.36 -22.28 -20.32
C TYR A 865 10.86 -22.32 -20.67
N ASP A 866 11.33 -21.30 -21.37
CA ASP A 866 12.74 -21.15 -21.72
C ASP A 866 13.61 -20.55 -20.61
N THR A 867 12.99 -20.00 -19.58
CA THR A 867 13.63 -19.32 -18.44
C THR A 867 13.06 -19.87 -17.16
N PHE A 868 13.89 -20.10 -16.13
CA PHE A 868 13.34 -20.50 -14.87
C PHE A 868 12.96 -19.29 -13.99
N ALA A 869 11.69 -19.29 -13.57
CA ALA A 869 11.13 -18.29 -12.67
C ALA A 869 10.43 -18.99 -11.52
N TYR A 870 10.69 -18.56 -10.29
CA TYR A 870 10.26 -19.23 -9.07
C TYR A 870 9.86 -18.22 -8.00
N ASP A 871 9.13 -18.69 -6.98
CA ASP A 871 8.69 -17.88 -5.84
C ASP A 871 9.39 -18.29 -4.54
N SER A 872 9.88 -19.55 -4.45
CA SER A 872 10.54 -20.09 -3.28
C SER A 872 11.78 -20.93 -3.64
N PRO A 873 12.70 -21.17 -2.68
CA PRO A 873 13.84 -22.05 -2.90
C PRO A 873 13.47 -23.50 -3.25
N LEU A 874 12.36 -24.01 -2.69
CA LEU A 874 11.83 -25.33 -3.00
C LEU A 874 11.42 -25.43 -4.47
N GLU A 875 10.65 -24.47 -4.97
CA GLU A 875 10.27 -24.40 -6.38
C GLU A 875 11.48 -24.28 -7.31
N LYS A 876 12.52 -23.52 -6.91
CA LYS A 876 13.77 -23.44 -7.67
C LYS A 876 14.42 -24.81 -7.82
N SER A 877 14.47 -25.58 -6.75
CA SER A 877 15.00 -26.93 -6.76
C SER A 877 14.21 -27.84 -7.70
N ASP A 878 12.89 -27.76 -7.67
CA ASP A 878 12.02 -28.59 -8.52
C ASP A 878 12.15 -28.27 -10.00
N ILE A 879 12.36 -26.99 -10.35
CA ILE A 879 12.59 -26.59 -11.74
C ILE A 879 13.94 -27.09 -12.27
N LEU A 880 14.97 -27.09 -11.41
CA LEU A 880 16.34 -27.46 -11.81
C LEU A 880 16.60 -28.95 -11.83
N ASN A 881 15.86 -29.74 -11.04
CA ASN A 881 16.04 -31.17 -10.95
C ASN A 881 15.35 -31.89 -12.12
N GLU A 882 16.14 -32.62 -12.92
CA GLU A 882 15.60 -33.54 -13.91
C GLU A 882 15.25 -34.86 -13.22
N ILE A 883 13.99 -35.26 -13.32
CA ILE A 883 13.48 -36.49 -12.71
C ILE A 883 13.20 -37.51 -13.81
N ASP A 884 13.71 -38.71 -13.63
CA ASP A 884 13.44 -39.83 -14.51
C ASP A 884 11.93 -40.17 -14.49
N GLY A 885 11.35 -40.42 -15.66
CA GLY A 885 9.91 -40.67 -15.80
C GLY A 885 9.05 -39.43 -16.02
N VAL A 886 9.56 -38.21 -15.78
CA VAL A 886 8.87 -36.96 -16.16
C VAL A 886 9.12 -36.68 -17.63
N GLU A 887 8.04 -36.52 -18.42
CA GLU A 887 8.12 -36.18 -19.86
C GLU A 887 8.15 -34.67 -20.04
N VAL A 888 7.22 -33.98 -19.41
CA VAL A 888 7.10 -32.52 -19.42
C VAL A 888 6.60 -32.02 -18.08
N TYR A 889 7.01 -30.81 -17.72
CA TYR A 889 6.53 -30.13 -16.54
C TYR A 889 6.55 -28.62 -16.73
N GLY A 890 5.72 -27.93 -15.94
CA GLY A 890 5.67 -26.49 -15.96
C GLY A 890 5.05 -25.92 -14.69
N LYS A 891 5.52 -24.73 -14.31
CA LYS A 891 4.88 -23.96 -13.26
C LYS A 891 3.54 -23.43 -13.78
N ILE A 892 2.50 -23.56 -13.00
CA ILE A 892 1.17 -23.03 -13.30
C ILE A 892 1.20 -21.51 -13.08
N PRO A 893 0.85 -20.72 -14.10
CA PRO A 893 0.83 -19.27 -13.92
C PRO A 893 -0.21 -18.84 -12.87
N LYS A 894 0.17 -17.87 -12.06
CA LYS A 894 -0.68 -17.35 -10.98
C LYS A 894 -2.04 -16.91 -11.51
N SER A 895 -3.08 -17.20 -10.74
CA SER A 895 -4.46 -16.77 -11.01
C SER A 895 -5.06 -17.24 -12.34
N THR A 896 -4.44 -18.22 -13.00
CA THR A 896 -4.94 -18.78 -14.28
C THR A 896 -5.85 -19.96 -14.07
N VAL A 897 -5.49 -20.89 -13.21
CA VAL A 897 -6.36 -21.96 -12.73
C VAL A 897 -7.05 -21.45 -11.46
N ARG A 898 -8.37 -21.46 -11.43
CA ARG A 898 -9.14 -20.93 -10.31
C ARG A 898 -10.07 -21.98 -9.77
N ILE A 899 -9.58 -22.69 -8.76
CA ILE A 899 -10.37 -23.67 -8.03
C ILE A 899 -11.16 -22.94 -6.96
N PRO A 900 -12.51 -22.89 -7.02
CA PRO A 900 -13.31 -22.26 -5.97
C PRO A 900 -13.08 -22.95 -4.63
N THR A 901 -12.89 -22.20 -3.55
CA THR A 901 -12.73 -22.76 -2.21
C THR A 901 -13.97 -22.51 -1.36
N ILE A 902 -14.15 -23.29 -0.33
CA ILE A 902 -15.27 -23.14 0.63
C ILE A 902 -15.22 -21.81 1.41
N LEU A 903 -14.12 -21.09 1.36
CA LEU A 903 -13.98 -19.74 1.94
C LEU A 903 -14.45 -18.62 1.00
N GLY A 904 -14.91 -18.96 -0.23
CA GLY A 904 -15.28 -17.98 -1.25
C GLY A 904 -14.08 -17.37 -1.99
N GLU A 905 -12.87 -17.87 -1.74
CA GLU A 905 -11.65 -17.52 -2.45
C GLU A 905 -11.41 -18.50 -3.61
N THR A 906 -10.48 -18.16 -4.50
CA THR A 906 -9.97 -19.07 -5.52
C THR A 906 -8.56 -19.52 -5.18
N TYR A 907 -8.22 -20.74 -5.56
CA TYR A 907 -6.92 -21.32 -5.34
C TYR A 907 -6.32 -21.79 -6.66
N SER A 908 -5.00 -21.67 -6.83
CA SER A 908 -4.22 -22.12 -7.98
C SER A 908 -3.01 -22.90 -7.48
N PRO A 909 -2.81 -24.17 -7.91
CA PRO A 909 -1.63 -24.95 -7.53
C PRO A 909 -0.36 -24.45 -8.22
N ASP A 910 0.82 -24.94 -7.77
CA ASP A 910 2.11 -24.41 -8.23
C ASP A 910 2.65 -25.09 -9.49
N PHE A 911 2.61 -26.41 -9.58
CA PHE A 911 3.21 -27.16 -10.69
C PHE A 911 2.29 -28.20 -11.31
N MET A 912 2.51 -28.46 -12.60
CA MET A 912 1.91 -29.57 -13.36
C MET A 912 3.01 -30.38 -14.02
N TYR A 913 2.88 -31.70 -13.94
CA TYR A 913 3.79 -32.69 -14.51
C TYR A 913 3.01 -33.70 -15.34
N VAL A 914 3.60 -34.16 -16.44
CA VAL A 914 3.19 -35.39 -17.15
C VAL A 914 4.26 -36.44 -16.87
N VAL A 915 3.86 -37.50 -16.22
CA VAL A 915 4.72 -38.61 -15.82
C VAL A 915 4.38 -39.86 -16.61
N ARG A 916 5.37 -40.55 -17.19
CA ARG A 916 5.19 -41.83 -17.89
C ARG A 916 5.75 -42.97 -17.06
N ARG A 917 4.90 -43.93 -16.73
CA ARG A 917 5.27 -45.17 -16.03
C ARG A 917 5.44 -46.33 -17.02
N ASN A 918 6.54 -47.09 -16.90
CA ASN A 918 6.80 -48.33 -17.64
C ASN A 918 6.55 -48.24 -19.17
N GLY A 919 6.68 -47.05 -19.74
CA GLY A 919 6.58 -46.80 -21.18
C GLY A 919 5.17 -46.80 -21.77
N ARG A 920 4.10 -46.93 -20.95
CA ARG A 920 2.71 -47.02 -21.47
C ARG A 920 1.66 -46.18 -20.77
N ASP A 921 1.77 -45.84 -19.50
CA ASP A 921 0.74 -45.08 -18.78
C ASP A 921 1.19 -43.64 -18.50
N GLU A 922 0.42 -42.69 -19.04
CA GLU A 922 0.58 -41.28 -18.73
C GLU A 922 -0.28 -40.92 -17.54
N LEU A 923 0.34 -40.34 -16.51
CA LEU A 923 -0.32 -39.78 -15.34
C LEU A 923 -0.01 -38.29 -15.26
N ASN A 924 -1.03 -37.47 -15.08
CA ASN A 924 -0.87 -36.06 -14.81
C ASN A 924 -0.73 -35.87 -13.29
N LEU A 925 0.34 -35.22 -12.85
CA LEU A 925 0.59 -34.90 -11.44
C LEU A 925 0.54 -33.40 -11.25
N ILE A 926 -0.25 -32.97 -10.30
CA ILE A 926 -0.32 -31.57 -9.85
C ILE A 926 0.31 -31.49 -8.47
N VAL A 927 1.25 -30.57 -8.29
CA VAL A 927 1.98 -30.41 -7.02
C VAL A 927 1.77 -29.02 -6.47
N GLU A 928 1.47 -28.96 -5.18
CA GLU A 928 1.48 -27.76 -4.37
C GLU A 928 2.72 -27.77 -3.49
N CYS A 929 3.59 -26.79 -3.66
CA CYS A 929 4.84 -26.66 -2.93
C CYS A 929 4.66 -25.81 -1.66
N LYS A 930 5.02 -26.32 -0.50
CA LYS A 930 4.98 -25.58 0.76
C LYS A 930 6.33 -25.63 1.46
N ASP A 931 6.97 -24.47 1.59
CA ASP A 931 8.27 -24.31 2.27
C ASP A 931 8.10 -24.34 3.80
N VAL A 932 7.41 -25.37 4.32
CA VAL A 932 7.17 -25.64 5.73
C VAL A 932 7.58 -27.08 6.07
N GLU A 933 7.97 -27.31 7.34
CA GLU A 933 8.44 -28.62 7.79
C GLU A 933 7.31 -29.55 8.20
N ASP A 934 6.26 -29.03 8.85
CA ASP A 934 5.11 -29.80 9.36
C ASP A 934 3.80 -29.14 8.91
N ALA A 935 3.05 -29.84 8.06
CA ALA A 935 1.79 -29.34 7.55
C ALA A 935 0.72 -29.11 8.64
N ASP A 936 0.75 -29.91 9.71
CA ASP A 936 -0.27 -29.82 10.76
C ASP A 936 -0.01 -28.70 11.75
N LYS A 937 1.25 -28.34 11.96
CA LYS A 937 1.67 -27.29 12.88
C LYS A 937 1.83 -25.93 12.20
N ASP A 938 2.39 -25.94 10.98
CA ASP A 938 2.92 -24.72 10.35
C ASP A 938 1.95 -24.11 9.31
N LEU A 939 1.04 -24.93 8.74
CA LEU A 939 0.03 -24.40 7.80
C LEU A 939 -1.13 -23.72 8.57
N ARG A 940 -1.43 -22.51 8.17
CA ARG A 940 -2.61 -21.77 8.65
C ARG A 940 -3.90 -22.47 8.22
N GLY A 941 -4.98 -22.32 9.01
CA GLY A 941 -6.26 -22.97 8.72
C GLY A 941 -6.81 -22.72 7.31
N GLY A 942 -6.64 -21.51 6.78
CA GLY A 942 -7.04 -21.17 5.41
C GLY A 942 -6.23 -21.91 4.32
N GLU A 943 -4.95 -22.17 4.54
CA GLU A 943 -4.12 -22.91 3.58
C GLU A 943 -4.47 -24.41 3.56
N LYS A 944 -4.77 -24.99 4.72
CA LYS A 944 -5.28 -26.38 4.78
C LYS A 944 -6.56 -26.54 3.97
N LEU A 945 -7.47 -25.58 4.06
CA LEU A 945 -8.72 -25.59 3.31
C LEU A 945 -8.53 -25.46 1.81
N LYS A 946 -7.56 -24.63 1.35
CA LYS A 946 -7.19 -24.51 -0.07
C LYS A 946 -6.70 -25.87 -0.60
N ILE A 947 -5.82 -26.54 0.14
CA ILE A 947 -5.30 -27.86 -0.24
C ILE A 947 -6.42 -28.92 -0.26
N GLU A 948 -7.31 -28.92 0.71
CA GLU A 948 -8.44 -29.86 0.72
C GLU A 948 -9.44 -29.58 -0.43
N SER A 949 -9.69 -28.31 -0.75
CA SER A 949 -10.50 -27.94 -1.90
C SER A 949 -9.85 -28.46 -3.21
N ALA A 950 -8.54 -28.32 -3.34
CA ALA A 950 -7.81 -28.86 -4.48
C ALA A 950 -7.93 -30.39 -4.61
N LYS A 951 -7.78 -31.13 -3.49
CA LYS A 951 -7.92 -32.59 -3.51
C LYS A 951 -9.29 -33.02 -4.01
N VAL A 952 -10.37 -32.40 -3.53
CA VAL A 952 -11.73 -32.70 -3.98
C VAL A 952 -11.93 -32.33 -5.44
N PHE A 953 -11.38 -31.20 -5.88
CA PHE A 953 -11.45 -30.74 -7.27
C PHE A 953 -10.75 -31.72 -8.23
N PHE A 954 -9.52 -32.11 -7.94
CA PHE A 954 -8.78 -33.03 -8.80
C PHE A 954 -9.36 -34.43 -8.80
N LYS A 955 -9.95 -34.87 -7.68
CA LYS A 955 -10.72 -36.11 -7.64
C LYS A 955 -11.98 -36.07 -8.52
N GLN A 956 -12.65 -34.90 -8.60
CA GLN A 956 -13.75 -34.69 -9.53
C GLN A 956 -13.28 -34.71 -10.99
N LEU A 957 -12.15 -34.09 -11.30
CA LEU A 957 -11.53 -34.17 -12.64
C LEU A 957 -11.18 -35.59 -13.05
N GLU A 958 -10.73 -36.41 -12.11
CA GLU A 958 -10.48 -37.84 -12.33
C GLU A 958 -11.78 -38.61 -12.70
N GLN A 959 -12.87 -38.33 -11.99
CA GLN A 959 -14.20 -38.87 -12.28
C GLN A 959 -14.73 -38.43 -13.65
N ASP A 960 -14.38 -37.19 -14.06
CA ASP A 960 -14.70 -36.64 -15.39
C ASP A 960 -13.78 -37.17 -16.50
N GLY A 961 -12.96 -38.19 -16.21
CA GLY A 961 -12.16 -38.95 -17.19
C GLY A 961 -10.74 -38.38 -17.44
N VAL A 962 -10.24 -37.52 -16.59
CA VAL A 962 -8.85 -37.02 -16.66
C VAL A 962 -7.98 -37.81 -15.68
N LYS A 963 -6.99 -38.54 -16.17
CA LYS A 963 -6.01 -39.24 -15.29
C LYS A 963 -5.13 -38.18 -14.63
N VAL A 964 -5.48 -37.72 -13.41
CA VAL A 964 -4.78 -36.69 -12.69
C VAL A 964 -4.68 -37.04 -11.19
N CYS A 965 -3.53 -36.79 -10.58
CA CYS A 965 -3.31 -36.88 -9.15
C CYS A 965 -2.86 -35.53 -8.59
N PHE A 966 -3.31 -35.16 -7.40
CA PHE A 966 -2.89 -33.97 -6.70
C PHE A 966 -2.10 -34.36 -5.45
N GLU A 967 -0.89 -33.83 -5.34
CA GLU A 967 0.02 -34.08 -4.20
C GLU A 967 0.52 -32.76 -3.59
N LYS A 968 0.79 -32.81 -2.31
CA LYS A 968 1.41 -31.75 -1.56
C LYS A 968 2.87 -32.09 -1.30
N GLN A 969 3.78 -31.17 -1.59
CA GLN A 969 5.20 -31.30 -1.32
C GLN A 969 5.59 -30.32 -0.18
N LEU A 970 6.15 -30.85 0.88
CA LEU A 970 6.73 -30.09 1.98
C LEU A 970 8.24 -29.94 1.77
N LYS A 971 8.87 -29.04 2.54
CA LYS A 971 10.31 -28.75 2.47
C LYS A 971 11.22 -29.99 2.57
N GLN A 972 10.80 -31.00 3.30
CA GLN A 972 11.54 -32.25 3.50
C GLN A 972 11.26 -33.28 2.42
N ASP A 973 10.22 -33.10 1.60
CA ASP A 973 9.78 -34.07 0.62
C ASP A 973 10.62 -33.97 -0.65
N ASN A 974 11.09 -35.09 -1.14
CA ASN A 974 11.73 -35.19 -2.44
C ASN A 974 10.67 -35.48 -3.52
N LEU A 975 10.56 -34.63 -4.51
CA LEU A 975 9.63 -34.79 -5.62
C LEU A 975 9.80 -36.13 -6.34
N LYS A 976 11.03 -36.62 -6.45
CA LYS A 976 11.32 -37.98 -7.01
C LYS A 976 10.63 -39.09 -6.19
N ALA A 977 10.69 -38.98 -4.85
CA ALA A 977 10.03 -39.96 -3.98
C ALA A 977 8.50 -39.88 -4.07
N ILE A 978 7.93 -38.67 -4.31
CA ILE A 978 6.49 -38.52 -4.57
C ILE A 978 6.11 -39.23 -5.87
N ILE A 979 6.88 -39.04 -6.94
CA ILE A 979 6.63 -39.66 -8.26
C ILE A 979 6.80 -41.18 -8.21
N GLU A 980 7.78 -41.68 -7.48
CA GLU A 980 8.02 -43.14 -7.32
C GLU A 980 6.91 -43.83 -6.53
N ARG A 981 6.23 -43.11 -5.63
CA ARG A 981 5.11 -43.61 -4.81
C ARG A 981 3.78 -43.70 -5.55
N LEU A 982 3.57 -42.84 -6.56
CA LEU A 982 2.39 -42.80 -7.44
C LEU A 982 2.40 -43.94 -8.44
#